data_3297292c0446946be9f5016e8d9df850
#
_entry.id   3297292c0446946be9f5016e8d9df850
#
_cell.length_a   1.000
_cell.length_b   1.000
_cell.length_c   1.000
_cell.angle_alpha   90.00
_cell.angle_beta   90.00
_cell.angle_gamma   90.00
#
_symmetry.space_group_name_H-M   'P 1'
#
loop_
_entity.id
_entity.type
_entity.pdbx_description
1 polymer ?
#
loop_
_entity_poly.entity_id
_entity_poly.type
_entity_poly.pdbx_seq_one_letter_code
_entity_poly.pdbx_strand_id
1 'polypeptide(L)'
;MMARSFGGFIRRSNIAAVPLPDSIRRIVARRPLDWTRGAGRARATPPSEVDVIIPVYGAAKELRACLESVLRETRHRVTLVVDGPQDADVESVIADFDFRVLRNEQRLGFVGSANRGMRETTSDVVLLNSDTIVTPRWIERLIDAAYSSGDVGTVTPLSNHATLCSIPQPFEENLLPTGFDAAPFAAVVESVSQRRYPRIPTGVGVCLYIRRALIDDIGVFHEQHFGLGYGEENDFCMRALARGWVHVADDATFIYHAGHRSFGASHAGLERRGSATLRRLHPRYMPTIAAFMKADPLADVRERIVAAITPPSDRKRRIVHLVHGWPPFQQAGTELYAYWLARQQQSSDEVSVYVRASDPTRAHGEAMELLDAGIRVRLVTNNFTARNPFRRNAIRDRQIERDFERFLTKQHPHLLHIHHLAGHAFSLARVARRLGIPIVLQIQDWWFLCARVNLYDRDGNRCTGPGFEKCARCVTLTKVAPSPVTNRLLHAARRSAARSAIDAADVYVAGSEAIRDDYIRAGMIDAAKPFHVIPYGVGVTTSVPRRRALRPIRFGYVGSIAPHKGVHVAVDAMRGLDSTQASLHIWGDASAFPDYAADLARRGDGSPIVFEGRFREEHKAQVFTSMDVLLVPSIGLESFGLAAREAMTCGIPVIASAGGALSEMFAPGDGGEFFPVGDADALGSILRRVVEEPEIIDRWSSRIRPPKRNDVHAAEINAVYESLLGSRRS
;
A
#
# COMPACT_ATOMS: atom_id res chain seq x y z
N MET A 1 20.30 8.39 17.94
CA MET A 1 21.35 8.74 16.94
C MET A 1 21.73 7.56 16.06
N MET A 2 21.79 6.31 16.55
CA MET A 2 21.92 5.10 15.71
C MET A 2 20.77 4.96 14.72
N ALA A 3 19.52 5.19 15.11
CA ALA A 3 18.37 5.13 14.23
C ALA A 3 18.44 6.14 13.08
N ARG A 4 18.97 7.35 13.31
CA ARG A 4 19.17 8.34 12.23
C ARG A 4 20.30 7.97 11.27
N SER A 5 21.35 7.31 11.73
CA SER A 5 22.45 6.86 10.84
C SER A 5 22.04 5.59 10.06
N PHE A 6 21.25 4.70 10.64
CA PHE A 6 20.72 3.49 9.97
C PHE A 6 19.52 3.81 9.05
N GLY A 7 18.56 4.56 9.52
CA GLY A 7 17.42 5.01 8.72
C GLY A 7 17.83 5.97 7.59
N GLY A 8 18.83 6.83 7.84
CA GLY A 8 19.39 7.71 6.83
C GLY A 8 20.14 7.00 5.71
N PHE A 9 20.82 5.89 6.01
CA PHE A 9 21.53 5.09 5.01
C PHE A 9 20.58 4.28 4.12
N ILE A 10 19.45 3.82 4.66
CA ILE A 10 18.44 3.06 3.90
C ILE A 10 17.47 4.00 3.14
N ARG A 11 17.16 5.20 3.69
CA ARG A 11 16.30 6.20 3.01
C ARG A 11 17.01 7.00 1.91
N ARG A 12 18.34 7.04 1.87
CA ARG A 12 19.12 7.82 0.89
C ARG A 12 19.65 7.01 -0.31
N SER A 13 19.21 5.79 -0.52
CA SER A 13 19.61 4.99 -1.69
C SER A 13 18.92 5.41 -3.02
N ASN A 14 18.47 6.66 -3.12
CA ASN A 14 18.08 7.30 -4.38
C ASN A 14 19.20 8.22 -4.94
N ILE A 15 20.46 7.86 -4.72
CA ILE A 15 21.57 8.52 -5.42
C ILE A 15 21.95 7.62 -6.60
N ALA A 16 21.88 8.21 -7.79
CA ALA A 16 22.41 7.63 -9.03
C ALA A 16 23.80 7.02 -8.77
N ALA A 17 24.03 5.83 -9.30
CA ALA A 17 25.16 4.95 -9.17
C ALA A 17 26.54 5.65 -8.99
N VAL A 18 26.83 6.10 -7.78
CA VAL A 18 28.22 6.24 -7.34
C VAL A 18 28.67 4.81 -7.00
N PRO A 19 29.71 4.26 -7.65
CA PRO A 19 30.18 2.94 -7.32
C PRO A 19 30.60 2.92 -5.85
N LEU A 20 29.92 2.08 -5.06
CA LEU A 20 30.27 1.87 -3.66
C LEU A 20 31.75 1.46 -3.59
N PRO A 21 32.54 2.03 -2.66
CA PRO A 21 33.92 1.61 -2.45
C PRO A 21 34.04 0.09 -2.33
N ASP A 22 35.06 -0.52 -2.88
CA ASP A 22 35.24 -1.99 -2.90
C ASP A 22 35.18 -2.62 -1.51
N SER A 23 35.58 -1.87 -0.46
CA SER A 23 35.43 -2.29 0.93
C SER A 23 33.96 -2.49 1.34
N ILE A 24 33.05 -1.65 0.85
CA ILE A 24 31.61 -1.75 1.11
C ILE A 24 30.98 -2.83 0.24
N ARG A 25 31.40 -2.96 -1.02
CA ARG A 25 30.97 -4.09 -1.89
C ARG A 25 31.34 -5.45 -1.31
N ARG A 26 32.53 -5.60 -0.72
CA ARG A 26 32.95 -6.85 -0.05
C ARG A 26 32.15 -7.16 1.23
N ILE A 27 31.68 -6.17 1.94
CA ILE A 27 30.84 -6.34 3.14
C ILE A 27 29.42 -6.77 2.74
N VAL A 28 28.86 -6.16 1.71
CA VAL A 28 27.49 -6.48 1.22
C VAL A 28 27.44 -7.84 0.50
N ALA A 29 28.55 -8.30 -0.06
CA ALA A 29 28.64 -9.58 -0.78
C ALA A 29 28.73 -10.82 0.15
N ARG A 30 28.92 -10.66 1.47
CA ARG A 30 28.99 -11.79 2.40
C ARG A 30 27.60 -12.31 2.73
N ARG A 31 27.43 -13.64 2.72
CA ARG A 31 26.17 -14.26 3.13
C ARG A 31 25.89 -13.98 4.61
N PRO A 32 24.65 -13.63 4.99
CA PRO A 32 24.26 -13.47 6.38
C PRO A 32 24.48 -14.77 7.17
N LEU A 33 24.62 -14.66 8.49
CA LEU A 33 24.48 -15.82 9.37
C LEU A 33 23.01 -16.26 9.37
N ASP A 34 22.78 -17.54 9.52
CA ASP A 34 21.43 -18.07 9.70
C ASP A 34 21.07 -17.99 11.19
N TRP A 35 20.38 -16.92 11.58
CA TRP A 35 19.88 -16.74 12.96
C TRP A 35 18.60 -17.51 13.24
N THR A 36 18.05 -18.16 12.22
CA THR A 36 16.76 -18.87 12.31
C THR A 36 16.93 -20.35 12.64
N ARG A 37 18.17 -20.87 12.68
CA ARG A 37 18.44 -22.28 12.88
C ARG A 37 19.39 -22.51 14.06
N GLY A 38 18.94 -23.31 15.03
CA GLY A 38 19.76 -23.78 16.13
C GLY A 38 20.48 -25.10 15.84
N ALA A 39 21.32 -25.53 16.78
CA ALA A 39 22.10 -26.77 16.67
C ALA A 39 21.29 -28.05 16.99
N GLY A 40 20.01 -27.90 17.40
CA GLY A 40 19.14 -29.03 17.79
C GLY A 40 19.44 -29.59 19.19
N ARG A 41 19.80 -28.72 20.14
CA ARG A 41 20.03 -29.09 21.52
C ARG A 41 18.75 -29.58 22.21
N ALA A 42 18.90 -30.56 23.09
CA ALA A 42 17.79 -31.04 23.91
C ALA A 42 17.22 -29.92 24.80
N ARG A 43 15.92 -29.93 24.99
CA ARG A 43 15.23 -28.98 25.89
C ARG A 43 15.63 -29.29 27.33
N ALA A 44 16.12 -28.29 28.04
CA ALA A 44 16.46 -28.39 29.47
C ALA A 44 15.28 -28.00 30.35
N THR A 45 15.33 -28.35 31.63
CA THR A 45 14.36 -27.93 32.65
C THR A 45 14.61 -26.46 32.99
N PRO A 46 13.58 -25.61 33.10
CA PRO A 46 13.71 -24.23 33.57
C PRO A 46 14.26 -24.18 34.97
N PRO A 47 15.10 -23.17 35.32
CA PRO A 47 15.62 -22.99 36.66
C PRO A 47 14.51 -22.48 37.60
N SER A 48 14.64 -22.78 38.88
CA SER A 48 13.79 -22.22 39.94
C SER A 48 14.23 -20.81 40.36
N GLU A 49 15.48 -20.47 40.11
CA GLU A 49 16.07 -19.17 40.49
C GLU A 49 16.93 -18.60 39.37
N VAL A 50 16.86 -17.28 39.21
CA VAL A 50 17.62 -16.50 38.20
C VAL A 50 18.28 -15.33 38.95
N ASP A 51 19.46 -14.91 38.57
CA ASP A 51 20.13 -13.73 39.12
C ASP A 51 19.92 -12.50 38.22
N VAL A 52 19.26 -11.46 38.77
CA VAL A 52 19.13 -10.16 38.13
C VAL A 52 20.34 -9.32 38.49
N ILE A 53 21.11 -8.92 37.50
CA ILE A 53 22.32 -8.11 37.64
C ILE A 53 22.04 -6.73 37.10
N ILE A 54 22.19 -5.71 37.95
CA ILE A 54 21.95 -4.30 37.58
C ILE A 54 23.27 -3.53 37.72
N PRO A 55 23.98 -3.23 36.63
CA PRO A 55 25.10 -2.31 36.66
C PRO A 55 24.62 -0.89 36.97
N VAL A 56 25.21 -0.24 37.99
CA VAL A 56 24.79 1.07 38.48
C VAL A 56 25.88 2.09 38.23
N TYR A 57 25.52 3.18 37.54
CA TYR A 57 26.37 4.34 37.29
C TYR A 57 25.52 5.60 37.10
N GLY A 58 25.49 6.49 38.09
CA GLY A 58 24.76 7.75 38.06
C GLY A 58 23.22 7.60 37.96
N ALA A 59 22.53 8.66 37.55
CA ALA A 59 21.08 8.71 37.26
C ALA A 59 20.20 8.28 38.47
N ALA A 60 20.38 8.90 39.64
CA ALA A 60 19.70 8.54 40.89
C ALA A 60 18.17 8.40 40.79
N LYS A 61 17.51 9.30 40.01
CA LYS A 61 16.05 9.27 39.83
C LYS A 61 15.56 8.04 39.06
N GLU A 62 16.23 7.74 37.97
CA GLU A 62 15.91 6.60 37.09
C GLU A 62 16.26 5.28 37.81
N LEU A 63 17.40 5.26 38.54
CA LEU A 63 17.79 4.14 39.39
C LEU A 63 16.72 3.84 40.45
N ARG A 64 16.21 4.84 41.16
CA ARG A 64 15.16 4.66 42.16
C ARG A 64 13.91 4.02 41.55
N ALA A 65 13.44 4.55 40.43
CA ALA A 65 12.27 3.98 39.74
C ALA A 65 12.50 2.54 39.28
N CYS A 66 13.71 2.22 38.82
CA CYS A 66 14.11 0.86 38.46
C CYS A 66 14.04 -0.07 39.70
N LEU A 67 14.73 0.29 40.78
CA LEU A 67 14.79 -0.55 41.97
C LEU A 67 13.41 -0.74 42.64
N GLU A 68 12.57 0.29 42.70
CA GLU A 68 11.17 0.19 43.14
C GLU A 68 10.36 -0.80 42.28
N SER A 69 10.53 -0.75 40.97
CA SER A 69 9.84 -1.69 40.08
C SER A 69 10.35 -3.13 40.26
N VAL A 70 11.66 -3.30 40.39
CA VAL A 70 12.30 -4.61 40.62
C VAL A 70 11.89 -5.18 41.98
N LEU A 71 11.88 -4.40 43.04
CA LEU A 71 11.44 -4.84 44.37
C LEU A 71 9.99 -5.33 44.38
N ARG A 72 9.12 -4.64 43.62
CA ARG A 72 7.69 -4.98 43.52
C ARG A 72 7.43 -6.23 42.70
N GLU A 73 8.14 -6.38 41.56
CA GLU A 73 7.82 -7.36 40.53
C GLU A 73 8.78 -8.57 40.51
N THR A 74 9.73 -8.67 41.44
CA THR A 74 10.79 -9.72 41.40
C THR A 74 10.86 -10.50 42.69
N ARG A 75 10.88 -11.84 42.59
CA ARG A 75 11.12 -12.79 43.71
C ARG A 75 12.47 -13.46 43.62
N HIS A 76 13.23 -13.18 42.58
CA HIS A 76 14.54 -13.73 42.30
C HIS A 76 15.65 -12.89 42.96
N ARG A 77 16.88 -13.42 42.96
CA ARG A 77 18.03 -12.72 43.54
C ARG A 77 18.38 -11.49 42.72
N VAL A 78 18.61 -10.36 43.35
CA VAL A 78 19.00 -9.10 42.71
C VAL A 78 20.39 -8.69 43.25
N THR A 79 21.30 -8.38 42.33
CA THR A 79 22.65 -7.92 42.62
C THR A 79 22.92 -6.60 41.91
N LEU A 80 23.15 -5.54 42.68
CA LEU A 80 23.61 -4.26 42.16
C LEU A 80 25.13 -4.31 42.00
N VAL A 81 25.64 -3.94 40.83
CA VAL A 81 27.08 -3.81 40.59
C VAL A 81 27.42 -2.34 40.40
N VAL A 82 27.88 -1.69 41.44
CA VAL A 82 28.20 -0.25 41.49
C VAL A 82 29.54 -0.01 40.82
N ASP A 83 29.52 0.78 39.74
CA ASP A 83 30.66 0.98 38.85
C ASP A 83 31.53 2.19 39.28
N GLY A 84 32.41 1.94 40.23
CA GLY A 84 33.26 2.96 40.83
C GLY A 84 32.53 3.86 41.85
N PRO A 85 33.20 4.88 42.37
CA PRO A 85 32.59 5.85 43.30
C PRO A 85 31.38 6.56 42.64
N GLN A 86 30.31 6.71 43.42
CA GLN A 86 29.09 7.40 42.99
C GLN A 86 28.91 8.70 43.81
N ASP A 87 28.00 9.57 43.33
CA ASP A 87 27.56 10.74 44.08
C ASP A 87 26.65 10.37 45.27
N ALA A 88 26.44 11.31 46.18
CA ALA A 88 25.67 11.09 47.39
C ALA A 88 24.21 10.71 47.13
N ASP A 89 23.63 11.21 46.05
CA ASP A 89 22.22 10.93 45.68
C ASP A 89 22.06 9.48 45.24
N VAL A 90 23.00 8.95 44.43
CA VAL A 90 23.00 7.54 44.01
C VAL A 90 23.25 6.62 45.19
N GLU A 91 24.21 6.97 46.07
CA GLU A 91 24.50 6.18 47.31
C GLU A 91 23.28 6.14 48.22
N SER A 92 22.57 7.27 48.40
CA SER A 92 21.32 7.31 49.17
C SER A 92 20.26 6.38 48.57
N VAL A 93 20.10 6.38 47.25
CA VAL A 93 19.14 5.47 46.59
C VAL A 93 19.53 4.01 46.85
N ILE A 94 20.81 3.63 46.72
CA ILE A 94 21.27 2.26 46.92
C ILE A 94 20.98 1.82 48.35
N ALA A 95 21.20 2.70 49.35
CA ALA A 95 21.01 2.41 50.76
C ALA A 95 19.53 2.20 51.16
N ASP A 96 18.58 2.73 50.40
CA ASP A 96 17.14 2.56 50.65
C ASP A 96 16.60 1.15 50.32
N PHE A 97 17.42 0.28 49.67
CA PHE A 97 16.99 -1.05 49.21
C PHE A 97 17.90 -2.14 49.78
N ASP A 98 17.31 -3.23 50.28
CA ASP A 98 18.03 -4.41 50.81
C ASP A 98 18.38 -5.40 49.69
N PHE A 99 19.18 -4.94 48.70
CA PHE A 99 19.74 -5.78 47.66
C PHE A 99 21.21 -6.11 47.90
N ARG A 100 21.67 -7.23 47.33
CA ARG A 100 23.11 -7.54 47.32
C ARG A 100 23.86 -6.47 46.52
N VAL A 101 24.93 -5.88 47.08
CA VAL A 101 25.73 -4.85 46.42
C VAL A 101 27.16 -5.32 46.24
N LEU A 102 27.65 -5.31 45.01
CA LEU A 102 29.06 -5.45 44.62
C LEU A 102 29.60 -4.09 44.21
N ARG A 103 30.75 -3.70 44.74
CA ARG A 103 31.35 -2.39 44.43
C ARG A 103 32.66 -2.55 43.69
N ASN A 104 32.80 -1.92 42.53
CA ASN A 104 34.06 -1.78 41.82
C ASN A 104 34.87 -0.66 42.46
N GLU A 105 36.18 -0.88 42.72
CA GLU A 105 37.03 0.13 43.28
C GLU A 105 37.23 1.33 42.33
N GLN A 106 37.19 1.05 41.01
CA GLN A 106 37.32 2.04 39.96
C GLN A 106 36.28 1.78 38.88
N ARG A 107 36.04 2.73 38.02
CA ARG A 107 35.10 2.62 36.88
C ARG A 107 35.57 1.58 35.90
N LEU A 108 34.86 0.49 35.74
CA LEU A 108 35.08 -0.59 34.76
C LEU A 108 34.16 -0.48 33.52
N GLY A 109 33.13 0.37 33.59
CA GLY A 109 32.09 0.48 32.58
C GLY A 109 31.06 -0.64 32.66
N PHE A 110 30.09 -0.57 31.72
CA PHE A 110 29.01 -1.56 31.68
C PHE A 110 29.55 -2.99 31.51
N VAL A 111 30.52 -3.18 30.61
CA VAL A 111 31.09 -4.50 30.28
C VAL A 111 31.73 -5.15 31.48
N GLY A 112 32.60 -4.42 32.20
CA GLY A 112 33.29 -4.91 33.39
C GLY A 112 32.32 -5.22 34.54
N SER A 113 31.34 -4.33 34.78
CA SER A 113 30.33 -4.50 35.80
C SER A 113 29.38 -5.66 35.52
N ALA A 114 28.89 -5.81 34.29
CA ALA A 114 28.07 -6.94 33.89
C ALA A 114 28.85 -8.27 34.03
N ASN A 115 30.10 -8.33 33.57
CA ASN A 115 30.95 -9.51 33.67
C ASN A 115 31.23 -9.90 35.14
N ARG A 116 31.46 -8.93 35.99
CA ARG A 116 31.64 -9.17 37.43
C ARG A 116 30.41 -9.85 38.02
N GLY A 117 29.21 -9.31 37.74
CA GLY A 117 27.96 -9.93 38.17
C GLY A 117 27.77 -11.34 37.62
N MET A 118 28.03 -11.57 36.31
CA MET A 118 27.92 -12.89 35.70
C MET A 118 28.88 -13.94 36.26
N ARG A 119 30.06 -13.53 36.75
CA ARG A 119 31.05 -14.43 37.38
C ARG A 119 30.70 -14.81 38.83
N GLU A 120 29.92 -13.98 39.48
CA GLU A 120 29.51 -14.17 40.89
C GLU A 120 28.31 -15.11 41.06
N THR A 121 27.80 -15.67 39.96
CA THR A 121 26.65 -16.60 40.00
C THR A 121 26.88 -17.82 39.11
N THR A 122 26.18 -18.90 39.45
CA THR A 122 26.09 -20.12 38.64
C THR A 122 24.70 -20.31 38.01
N SER A 123 23.78 -19.38 38.28
CA SER A 123 22.41 -19.39 37.75
C SER A 123 22.34 -18.76 36.35
N ASP A 124 21.18 -18.90 35.69
CA ASP A 124 20.83 -18.04 34.57
C ASP A 124 20.80 -16.57 35.03
N VAL A 125 21.10 -15.68 34.12
CA VAL A 125 21.30 -14.25 34.41
C VAL A 125 20.31 -13.39 33.63
N VAL A 126 19.79 -12.36 34.28
CA VAL A 126 19.17 -11.21 33.59
C VAL A 126 20.04 -9.98 33.80
N LEU A 127 20.64 -9.49 32.73
CA LEU A 127 21.27 -8.16 32.74
C LEU A 127 20.17 -7.12 32.51
N LEU A 128 20.05 -6.17 33.43
CA LEU A 128 19.02 -5.13 33.41
C LEU A 128 19.66 -3.74 33.55
N ASN A 129 19.35 -2.82 32.65
CA ASN A 129 19.80 -1.44 32.77
C ASN A 129 19.13 -0.74 33.98
N SER A 130 19.88 0.13 34.66
CA SER A 130 19.43 0.88 35.83
C SER A 130 18.41 2.00 35.55
N ASP A 131 18.07 2.25 34.29
CA ASP A 131 17.09 3.24 33.83
C ASP A 131 15.84 2.58 33.18
N THR A 132 15.49 1.38 33.65
CA THR A 132 14.34 0.61 33.21
C THR A 132 13.25 0.51 34.25
N ILE A 133 12.00 0.26 33.84
CA ILE A 133 10.87 -0.11 34.70
C ILE A 133 10.37 -1.47 34.26
N VAL A 134 10.50 -2.45 35.11
CA VAL A 134 10.02 -3.82 34.90
C VAL A 134 8.52 -3.93 35.18
N THR A 135 7.87 -4.93 34.60
CA THR A 135 6.40 -5.08 34.60
C THR A 135 6.01 -6.44 35.20
N PRO A 136 4.77 -6.64 35.68
CA PRO A 136 4.34 -7.87 36.32
C PRO A 136 4.74 -9.14 35.58
N ARG A 137 5.27 -10.14 36.29
CA ARG A 137 5.63 -11.47 35.74
C ARG A 137 6.69 -11.46 34.64
N TRP A 138 7.53 -10.45 34.59
CA TRP A 138 8.53 -10.28 33.51
C TRP A 138 9.57 -11.42 33.47
N ILE A 139 10.08 -11.86 34.62
CA ILE A 139 11.11 -12.91 34.67
C ILE A 139 10.54 -14.27 34.29
N GLU A 140 9.35 -14.62 34.80
CA GLU A 140 8.69 -15.89 34.50
C GLU A 140 8.45 -16.03 32.98
N ARG A 141 8.05 -14.95 32.33
CA ARG A 141 7.88 -14.97 30.85
C ARG A 141 9.21 -15.07 30.10
N LEU A 142 10.28 -14.39 30.60
CA LEU A 142 11.62 -14.54 30.03
C LEU A 142 12.12 -15.98 30.16
N ILE A 143 11.86 -16.65 31.29
CA ILE A 143 12.17 -18.07 31.54
C ILE A 143 11.38 -18.94 30.51
N ASP A 144 10.08 -18.73 30.38
CA ASP A 144 9.25 -19.46 29.42
C ASP A 144 9.83 -19.36 27.99
N ALA A 145 10.24 -18.16 27.58
CA ALA A 145 10.85 -17.91 26.28
C ALA A 145 12.23 -18.57 26.17
N ALA A 146 13.09 -18.47 27.18
CA ALA A 146 14.44 -19.06 27.20
C ALA A 146 14.42 -20.58 27.10
N TYR A 147 13.40 -21.21 27.67
CA TYR A 147 13.25 -22.66 27.68
C TYR A 147 12.21 -23.19 26.67
N SER A 148 11.75 -22.33 25.75
CA SER A 148 10.87 -22.73 24.63
C SER A 148 11.56 -23.73 23.67
N SER A 149 12.90 -23.65 23.53
CA SER A 149 13.72 -24.59 22.75
C SER A 149 15.09 -24.77 23.43
N GLY A 150 15.71 -25.93 23.24
CA GLY A 150 17.05 -26.23 23.77
C GLY A 150 18.16 -25.30 23.22
N ASP A 151 17.95 -24.72 22.06
CA ASP A 151 18.92 -23.86 21.39
C ASP A 151 18.84 -22.38 21.78
N VAL A 152 17.81 -21.94 22.47
CA VAL A 152 17.69 -20.54 22.90
C VAL A 152 18.79 -20.25 23.94
N GLY A 153 19.62 -19.27 23.62
CA GLY A 153 20.72 -18.83 24.50
C GLY A 153 20.43 -17.52 25.20
N THR A 154 19.75 -16.58 24.52
CA THR A 154 19.34 -15.31 25.10
C THR A 154 17.91 -14.95 24.73
N VAL A 155 17.26 -14.15 25.61
CA VAL A 155 15.94 -13.58 25.40
C VAL A 155 15.99 -12.07 25.62
N THR A 156 15.35 -11.32 24.74
CA THR A 156 15.16 -9.87 24.88
C THR A 156 13.67 -9.56 24.90
N PRO A 157 13.13 -8.86 25.91
CA PRO A 157 11.76 -8.41 25.92
C PRO A 157 11.53 -7.26 24.91
N LEU A 158 10.28 -6.98 24.60
CA LEU A 158 9.90 -5.76 23.89
C LEU A 158 10.06 -4.55 24.79
N SER A 159 10.41 -3.40 24.22
CA SER A 159 10.53 -2.13 24.93
C SER A 159 10.14 -0.96 24.05
N ASN A 160 9.88 0.19 24.66
CA ASN A 160 9.71 1.44 23.92
C ASN A 160 11.04 1.91 23.27
N HIS A 161 12.21 1.49 23.81
CA HIS A 161 13.52 1.88 23.28
C HIS A 161 14.52 0.72 23.40
N ALA A 162 14.50 -0.21 22.46
CA ALA A 162 15.36 -1.40 22.43
C ALA A 162 15.74 -1.81 20.99
N THR A 163 16.16 -0.86 20.16
CA THR A 163 16.59 -1.08 18.77
C THR A 163 15.63 -1.99 17.98
N LEU A 164 16.01 -3.22 17.63
CA LEU A 164 15.14 -4.16 16.88
C LEU A 164 13.92 -4.67 17.66
N CYS A 165 13.95 -4.63 18.99
CA CYS A 165 12.84 -5.00 19.86
C CYS A 165 12.01 -3.77 20.29
N SER A 166 12.25 -2.58 19.73
CA SER A 166 11.43 -1.39 19.97
C SER A 166 10.03 -1.53 19.38
N ILE A 167 9.02 -1.11 20.14
CA ILE A 167 7.61 -1.08 19.76
C ILE A 167 6.97 0.28 20.07
N PRO A 168 6.00 0.73 19.28
CA PRO A 168 5.50 0.13 18.05
C PRO A 168 6.42 0.34 16.84
N GLN A 169 7.32 1.32 16.83
CA GLN A 169 8.24 1.57 15.73
C GLN A 169 9.62 0.98 16.04
N PRO A 170 10.17 0.08 15.18
CA PRO A 170 11.50 -0.48 15.39
C PRO A 170 12.57 0.59 15.19
N PHE A 171 13.67 0.50 15.94
CA PHE A 171 14.83 1.42 15.91
C PHE A 171 14.52 2.88 16.29
N GLU A 172 13.34 3.13 16.84
CA GLU A 172 12.93 4.46 17.31
C GLU A 172 12.82 4.44 18.85
N GLU A 173 12.96 5.63 19.44
CA GLU A 173 12.54 5.89 20.81
C GLU A 173 11.05 6.22 20.78
N ASN A 174 10.23 5.30 21.28
CA ASN A 174 8.79 5.45 21.25
C ASN A 174 8.31 6.04 22.57
N LEU A 175 7.40 6.99 22.52
CA LEU A 175 6.63 7.41 23.68
C LEU A 175 5.52 6.38 23.95
N LEU A 176 5.19 6.17 25.20
CA LEU A 176 3.97 5.41 25.54
C LEU A 176 2.74 6.16 25.01
N PRO A 177 1.72 5.45 24.52
CA PRO A 177 0.48 6.07 24.08
C PRO A 177 -0.17 6.87 25.20
N THR A 178 -0.86 7.96 24.86
CA THR A 178 -1.56 8.81 25.84
C THR A 178 -2.51 7.97 26.69
N GLY A 179 -2.38 8.09 28.02
CA GLY A 179 -3.18 7.34 28.99
C GLY A 179 -2.61 5.98 29.37
N PHE A 180 -1.42 5.61 28.89
CA PHE A 180 -0.74 4.38 29.31
C PHE A 180 0.51 4.69 30.12
N ASP A 181 0.64 3.97 31.24
CA ASP A 181 1.88 3.74 31.96
C ASP A 181 2.48 2.38 31.59
N ALA A 182 3.68 2.07 32.07
CA ALA A 182 4.41 0.85 31.73
C ALA A 182 3.61 -0.45 32.01
N ALA A 183 2.96 -0.57 33.17
CA ALA A 183 2.24 -1.80 33.54
C ALA A 183 0.94 -2.00 32.72
N PRO A 184 0.05 -1.02 32.55
CA PRO A 184 -1.10 -1.15 31.65
C PRO A 184 -0.70 -1.44 30.18
N PHE A 185 0.37 -0.82 29.69
CA PHE A 185 0.86 -1.11 28.34
C PHE A 185 1.41 -2.54 28.23
N ALA A 186 2.14 -3.02 29.23
CA ALA A 186 2.60 -4.40 29.31
C ALA A 186 1.46 -5.42 29.29
N ALA A 187 0.36 -5.12 30.00
CA ALA A 187 -0.84 -5.97 29.98
C ALA A 187 -1.46 -6.08 28.58
N VAL A 188 -1.46 -4.98 27.80
CA VAL A 188 -1.87 -5.04 26.39
C VAL A 188 -0.92 -5.92 25.58
N VAL A 189 0.40 -5.73 25.71
CA VAL A 189 1.40 -6.54 24.99
C VAL A 189 1.19 -8.03 25.29
N GLU A 190 1.05 -8.40 26.56
CA GLU A 190 0.80 -9.79 26.95
C GLU A 190 -0.51 -10.33 26.35
N SER A 191 -1.60 -9.55 26.40
CA SER A 191 -2.93 -9.98 25.95
C SER A 191 -2.99 -10.30 24.46
N VAL A 192 -2.17 -9.64 23.62
CA VAL A 192 -2.13 -9.83 22.17
C VAL A 192 -0.99 -10.73 21.71
N SER A 193 -0.11 -11.14 22.63
CA SER A 193 1.00 -12.05 22.34
C SER A 193 0.49 -13.43 21.97
N GLN A 194 1.15 -14.06 21.02
CA GLN A 194 0.94 -15.45 20.65
C GLN A 194 2.06 -16.36 21.22
N ARG A 195 2.99 -15.80 21.99
CA ARG A 195 4.14 -16.50 22.58
C ARG A 195 4.92 -17.31 21.54
N ARG A 196 5.14 -16.70 20.37
CA ARG A 196 5.86 -17.32 19.24
C ARG A 196 7.36 -17.21 19.39
N TYR A 197 7.82 -16.33 20.27
CA TYR A 197 9.23 -16.06 20.53
C TYR A 197 10.03 -15.90 19.23
N PRO A 198 9.76 -14.85 18.44
CA PRO A 198 10.41 -14.65 17.14
C PRO A 198 11.93 -14.62 17.30
N ARG A 199 12.64 -15.33 16.42
CA ARG A 199 14.10 -15.34 16.44
C ARG A 199 14.65 -14.02 15.94
N ILE A 200 15.67 -13.51 16.66
CA ILE A 200 16.35 -12.24 16.38
C ILE A 200 17.85 -12.51 16.23
N PRO A 201 18.58 -11.68 15.44
CA PRO A 201 20.00 -11.91 15.19
C PRO A 201 20.90 -11.57 16.37
N THR A 202 20.47 -10.65 17.24
CA THR A 202 21.16 -10.26 18.47
C THR A 202 20.17 -9.90 19.53
N GLY A 203 20.52 -10.10 20.81
CA GLY A 203 19.84 -9.48 21.93
C GLY A 203 20.12 -7.98 22.05
N VAL A 204 19.47 -7.31 22.99
CA VAL A 204 19.62 -5.88 23.27
C VAL A 204 19.92 -5.69 24.77
N GLY A 205 20.95 -4.92 25.06
CA GLY A 205 21.50 -4.76 26.42
C GLY A 205 20.57 -4.06 27.44
N VAL A 206 19.45 -3.48 27.01
CA VAL A 206 18.45 -2.85 27.90
C VAL A 206 17.93 -3.84 28.94
N CYS A 207 17.58 -5.04 28.50
CA CYS A 207 17.24 -6.19 29.32
C CYS A 207 17.58 -7.45 28.52
N LEU A 208 18.52 -8.24 29.03
CA LEU A 208 19.00 -9.42 28.36
C LEU A 208 19.04 -10.62 29.30
N TYR A 209 18.14 -11.57 29.08
CA TYR A 209 18.21 -12.88 29.75
C TYR A 209 19.26 -13.74 29.02
N ILE A 210 20.15 -14.37 29.80
CA ILE A 210 21.23 -15.21 29.32
C ILE A 210 21.20 -16.54 30.06
N ARG A 211 21.07 -17.64 29.33
CA ARG A 211 21.16 -18.96 29.96
C ARG A 211 22.59 -19.25 30.44
N ARG A 212 22.72 -19.81 31.63
CA ARG A 212 24.00 -20.20 32.21
C ARG A 212 24.79 -21.11 31.23
N ALA A 213 24.13 -22.08 30.65
CA ALA A 213 24.72 -22.98 29.67
C ALA A 213 25.37 -22.26 28.46
N LEU A 214 24.86 -21.08 28.07
CA LEU A 214 25.50 -20.27 27.03
C LEU A 214 26.76 -19.59 27.58
N ILE A 215 26.73 -19.04 28.79
CA ILE A 215 27.89 -18.43 29.42
C ILE A 215 29.02 -19.48 29.61
N ASP A 216 28.66 -20.69 29.98
CA ASP A 216 29.62 -21.79 30.16
C ASP A 216 30.23 -22.24 28.81
N ASP A 217 29.49 -22.15 27.72
CA ASP A 217 29.96 -22.53 26.36
C ASP A 217 30.86 -21.48 25.70
N ILE A 218 30.56 -20.16 25.87
CA ILE A 218 31.26 -19.08 25.12
C ILE A 218 31.94 -18.04 25.99
N GLY A 219 31.84 -18.14 27.31
CA GLY A 219 32.35 -17.15 28.26
C GLY A 219 31.44 -15.92 28.37
N VAL A 220 31.95 -14.89 29.02
CA VAL A 220 31.29 -13.59 29.26
C VAL A 220 31.60 -12.58 28.11
N PHE A 221 31.27 -11.32 28.30
CA PHE A 221 31.58 -10.25 27.35
C PHE A 221 33.08 -10.01 27.20
N HIS A 222 33.53 -9.61 25.99
CA HIS A 222 34.95 -9.32 25.74
C HIS A 222 35.34 -7.91 26.20
N GLU A 223 35.79 -7.75 27.44
CA GLU A 223 36.23 -6.47 28.06
C GLU A 223 37.33 -5.78 27.25
N GLN A 224 38.33 -6.58 26.76
CA GLN A 224 39.48 -6.02 26.00
C GLN A 224 39.09 -5.35 24.70
N HIS A 225 37.96 -5.73 24.12
CA HIS A 225 37.49 -5.20 22.84
C HIS A 225 36.51 -4.05 22.96
N PHE A 226 35.68 -4.04 24.00
CA PHE A 226 34.57 -3.12 24.13
C PHE A 226 34.70 -2.13 25.31
N GLY A 227 35.63 -2.35 26.25
CA GLY A 227 35.96 -1.42 27.31
C GLY A 227 34.73 -0.95 28.11
N LEU A 228 34.44 0.35 28.04
CA LEU A 228 33.34 0.95 28.81
C LEU A 228 31.94 0.59 28.29
N GLY A 229 31.83 -0.02 27.07
CA GLY A 229 30.56 -0.46 26.50
C GLY A 229 30.37 -0.16 25.03
N TYR A 230 29.23 -0.57 24.49
CA TYR A 230 28.73 -0.50 23.10
C TYR A 230 29.26 -1.57 22.14
N GLY A 231 28.44 -2.57 21.88
CA GLY A 231 28.65 -3.64 20.92
C GLY A 231 29.08 -4.95 21.53
N GLU A 232 29.27 -5.00 22.86
CA GLU A 232 29.62 -6.21 23.62
C GLU A 232 28.51 -7.27 23.55
N GLU A 233 27.23 -6.87 23.67
CA GLU A 233 26.10 -7.76 23.59
C GLU A 233 25.94 -8.29 22.16
N ASN A 234 26.26 -7.49 21.15
CA ASN A 234 26.24 -7.90 19.75
C ASN A 234 27.38 -8.89 19.45
N ASP A 235 28.59 -8.66 19.97
CA ASP A 235 29.72 -9.61 19.89
C ASP A 235 29.35 -10.94 20.55
N PHE A 236 28.80 -10.89 21.75
CA PHE A 236 28.37 -12.07 22.50
C PHE A 236 27.34 -12.88 21.70
N CYS A 237 26.31 -12.21 21.17
CA CYS A 237 25.30 -12.86 20.33
C CYS A 237 25.89 -13.45 19.04
N MET A 238 26.82 -12.77 18.38
CA MET A 238 27.46 -13.29 17.17
C MET A 238 28.34 -14.53 17.47
N ARG A 239 29.01 -14.57 18.64
CA ARG A 239 29.75 -15.76 19.11
C ARG A 239 28.81 -16.92 19.40
N ALA A 240 27.68 -16.62 20.06
CA ALA A 240 26.63 -17.59 20.34
C ALA A 240 26.03 -18.21 19.05
N LEU A 241 25.68 -17.38 18.06
CA LEU A 241 25.21 -17.87 16.75
C LEU A 241 26.22 -18.78 16.05
N ALA A 242 27.53 -18.47 16.16
CA ALA A 242 28.59 -19.31 15.57
C ALA A 242 28.68 -20.69 16.24
N ARG A 243 28.17 -20.85 17.46
CA ARG A 243 28.08 -22.10 18.22
C ARG A 243 26.71 -22.78 18.10
N GLY A 244 25.80 -22.21 17.26
CA GLY A 244 24.47 -22.77 17.01
C GLY A 244 23.46 -22.47 18.12
N TRP A 245 23.74 -21.50 19.01
CA TRP A 245 22.72 -20.89 19.85
C TRP A 245 21.87 -19.93 19.04
N VAL A 246 20.64 -19.67 19.50
CA VAL A 246 19.73 -18.69 18.89
C VAL A 246 19.28 -17.66 19.93
N HIS A 247 18.87 -16.50 19.45
CA HIS A 247 18.33 -15.42 20.27
C HIS A 247 16.85 -15.24 19.90
N VAL A 248 16.02 -14.94 20.90
CA VAL A 248 14.58 -14.72 20.67
C VAL A 248 14.13 -13.41 21.31
N ALA A 249 13.14 -12.79 20.70
CA ALA A 249 12.36 -11.75 21.35
C ALA A 249 11.24 -12.40 22.15
N ASP A 250 11.04 -11.98 23.39
CA ASP A 250 9.83 -12.35 24.14
C ASP A 250 8.70 -11.40 23.75
N ASP A 251 7.79 -11.89 22.93
CA ASP A 251 6.66 -11.13 22.41
C ASP A 251 5.51 -10.96 23.44
N ALA A 252 5.68 -11.47 24.66
CA ALA A 252 4.72 -11.34 25.76
C ALA A 252 5.18 -10.38 26.86
N THR A 253 6.46 -9.98 26.91
CA THR A 253 7.01 -9.12 27.96
C THR A 253 7.35 -7.74 27.40
N PHE A 254 6.92 -6.70 28.12
CA PHE A 254 7.30 -5.31 27.86
C PHE A 254 8.03 -4.74 29.06
N ILE A 255 9.16 -4.06 28.81
CA ILE A 255 9.93 -3.31 29.82
C ILE A 255 10.07 -1.87 29.32
N TYR A 256 9.72 -0.90 30.17
CA TYR A 256 9.92 0.50 29.83
C TYR A 256 11.39 0.90 30.04
N HIS A 257 11.94 1.67 29.10
CA HIS A 257 13.30 2.20 29.14
C HIS A 257 13.28 3.72 29.02
N ALA A 258 13.79 4.41 30.02
CA ALA A 258 13.76 5.88 30.09
C ALA A 258 14.74 6.54 29.11
N GLY A 259 15.76 5.80 28.63
CA GLY A 259 16.69 6.22 27.57
C GLY A 259 17.73 7.26 27.96
N HIS A 260 18.96 7.06 27.53
CA HIS A 260 20.11 7.99 27.44
C HIS A 260 20.41 8.95 28.61
N ARG A 261 20.04 8.64 29.84
CA ARG A 261 20.27 9.52 30.99
C ARG A 261 21.63 9.30 31.68
N SER A 262 22.24 8.10 31.52
CA SER A 262 23.45 7.71 32.22
C SER A 262 24.79 8.04 31.57
N PHE A 263 24.81 8.43 30.27
CA PHE A 263 26.04 8.70 29.53
C PHE A 263 25.98 10.05 28.79
N GLY A 264 26.75 11.04 29.27
CA GLY A 264 26.84 12.38 28.69
C GLY A 264 27.53 12.47 27.30
N ALA A 265 28.17 13.60 26.98
CA ALA A 265 28.74 13.94 25.66
C ALA A 265 29.76 12.94 25.04
N SER A 266 30.31 11.97 25.82
CA SER A 266 31.24 10.92 25.35
C SER A 266 30.59 9.75 24.60
N HIS A 267 29.26 9.65 24.61
CA HIS A 267 28.46 8.55 24.08
C HIS A 267 28.74 8.22 22.59
N ALA A 268 28.68 9.23 21.71
CA ALA A 268 28.87 9.03 20.26
C ALA A 268 30.27 8.53 19.87
N GLY A 269 31.28 8.78 20.73
CA GLY A 269 32.63 8.28 20.55
C GLY A 269 32.76 6.79 20.83
N LEU A 270 32.18 6.32 21.93
CA LEU A 270 32.18 4.92 22.34
C LEU A 270 31.40 4.07 21.33
N GLU A 271 30.23 4.52 20.93
CA GLU A 271 29.38 3.86 19.94
C GLU A 271 30.09 3.66 18.59
N ARG A 272 30.80 4.70 18.08
CA ARG A 272 31.57 4.57 16.83
C ARG A 272 32.69 3.55 16.95
N ARG A 273 33.43 3.53 18.08
CA ARG A 273 34.52 2.56 18.31
C ARG A 273 33.97 1.14 18.42
N GLY A 274 32.92 0.94 19.22
CA GLY A 274 32.25 -0.36 19.38
C GLY A 274 31.74 -0.90 18.06
N SER A 275 31.04 -0.09 17.27
CA SER A 275 30.57 -0.47 15.92
C SER A 275 31.71 -0.80 14.96
N ALA A 276 32.84 -0.09 14.99
CA ALA A 276 34.00 -0.40 14.17
C ALA A 276 34.66 -1.72 14.58
N THR A 277 34.81 -1.96 15.91
CA THR A 277 35.32 -3.20 16.47
C THR A 277 34.44 -4.39 16.11
N LEU A 278 33.13 -4.27 16.29
CA LEU A 278 32.13 -5.29 15.95
C LEU A 278 32.23 -5.68 14.45
N ARG A 279 32.29 -4.71 13.53
CA ARG A 279 32.40 -4.98 12.08
C ARG A 279 33.73 -5.69 11.73
N ARG A 280 34.79 -5.40 12.46
CA ARG A 280 36.08 -6.08 12.26
C ARG A 280 36.03 -7.52 12.77
N LEU A 281 35.49 -7.76 13.95
CA LEU A 281 35.40 -9.08 14.54
C LEU A 281 34.35 -9.95 13.83
N HIS A 282 33.22 -9.35 13.46
CA HIS A 282 32.08 -10.04 12.84
C HIS A 282 31.68 -9.41 11.49
N PRO A 283 32.43 -9.69 10.41
CA PRO A 283 32.14 -9.11 9.09
C PRO A 283 30.76 -9.51 8.52
N ARG A 284 30.11 -10.53 9.07
CA ARG A 284 28.78 -11.00 8.69
C ARG A 284 27.66 -10.32 9.50
N TYR A 285 27.99 -9.52 10.53
CA TYR A 285 27.00 -8.86 11.39
C TYR A 285 26.04 -7.97 10.58
N MET A 286 26.55 -7.00 9.83
CA MET A 286 25.70 -6.08 9.04
C MET A 286 24.83 -6.79 8.00
N PRO A 287 25.34 -7.76 7.21
CA PRO A 287 24.50 -8.60 6.36
C PRO A 287 23.39 -9.34 7.12
N THR A 288 23.67 -9.82 8.33
CA THR A 288 22.68 -10.52 9.17
C THR A 288 21.58 -9.59 9.65
N ILE A 289 21.93 -8.40 10.15
CA ILE A 289 20.95 -7.36 10.52
C ILE A 289 20.09 -6.93 9.32
N ALA A 290 20.72 -6.73 8.16
CA ALA A 290 19.98 -6.36 6.93
C ALA A 290 18.99 -7.46 6.50
N ALA A 291 19.37 -8.72 6.65
CA ALA A 291 18.49 -9.84 6.35
C ALA A 291 17.32 -9.94 7.34
N PHE A 292 17.56 -9.70 8.64
CA PHE A 292 16.53 -9.61 9.67
C PHE A 292 15.53 -8.47 9.37
N MET A 293 16.03 -7.26 9.10
CA MET A 293 15.18 -6.11 8.77
C MET A 293 14.30 -6.37 7.54
N LYS A 294 14.81 -7.14 6.56
CA LYS A 294 14.04 -7.54 5.39
C LYS A 294 12.98 -8.58 5.69
N ALA A 295 13.27 -9.51 6.58
CA ALA A 295 12.34 -10.57 7.01
C ALA A 295 11.27 -10.05 7.96
N ASP A 296 11.64 -9.10 8.82
CA ASP A 296 10.83 -8.44 9.84
C ASP A 296 9.90 -9.37 10.64
N PRO A 297 10.45 -10.35 11.37
CA PRO A 297 9.65 -11.36 12.07
C PRO A 297 8.82 -10.78 13.24
N LEU A 298 9.05 -9.53 13.63
CA LEU A 298 8.30 -8.82 14.68
C LEU A 298 7.15 -7.96 14.12
N ALA A 299 6.95 -7.88 12.78
CA ALA A 299 5.92 -7.05 12.19
C ALA A 299 4.51 -7.37 12.71
N ASP A 300 4.14 -8.66 12.72
CA ASP A 300 2.84 -9.14 13.19
C ASP A 300 2.60 -8.81 14.68
N VAL A 301 3.63 -8.93 15.53
CA VAL A 301 3.56 -8.53 16.96
C VAL A 301 3.26 -7.04 17.10
N ARG A 302 4.01 -6.20 16.39
CA ARG A 302 3.81 -4.74 16.39
C ARG A 302 2.43 -4.34 15.91
N GLU A 303 1.94 -4.98 14.84
CA GLU A 303 0.60 -4.71 14.30
C GLU A 303 -0.50 -5.04 15.30
N ARG A 304 -0.41 -6.19 15.98
CA ARG A 304 -1.39 -6.55 17.01
C ARG A 304 -1.38 -5.56 18.17
N ILE A 305 -0.18 -5.13 18.63
CA ILE A 305 -0.07 -4.13 19.71
C ILE A 305 -0.70 -2.81 19.26
N VAL A 306 -0.33 -2.29 18.08
CA VAL A 306 -0.92 -1.05 17.52
C VAL A 306 -2.44 -1.18 17.41
N ALA A 307 -2.92 -2.32 16.92
CA ALA A 307 -4.34 -2.57 16.81
C ALA A 307 -5.04 -2.57 18.18
N ALA A 308 -4.41 -3.04 19.25
CA ALA A 308 -5.01 -3.10 20.58
C ALA A 308 -5.05 -1.73 21.28
N ILE A 309 -4.02 -0.88 21.08
CA ILE A 309 -3.95 0.45 21.71
C ILE A 309 -4.66 1.54 20.92
N THR A 310 -5.00 1.30 19.65
CA THR A 310 -5.70 2.28 18.80
C THR A 310 -7.20 2.11 18.98
N PRO A 311 -7.95 3.15 19.40
CA PRO A 311 -9.40 3.09 19.48
C PRO A 311 -10.02 2.62 18.15
N PRO A 312 -11.13 1.89 18.18
CA PRO A 312 -11.78 1.41 16.96
C PRO A 312 -12.14 2.53 15.96
N SER A 313 -12.49 3.72 16.48
CA SER A 313 -12.76 4.94 15.70
C SER A 313 -11.53 5.48 14.96
N ASP A 314 -10.32 5.23 15.47
CA ASP A 314 -9.08 5.82 14.95
C ASP A 314 -8.26 4.84 14.11
N ARG A 315 -8.74 3.60 13.96
CA ARG A 315 -8.08 2.59 13.13
C ARG A 315 -8.33 2.87 11.66
N LYS A 316 -7.36 3.49 11.00
CA LYS A 316 -7.42 3.62 9.54
C LYS A 316 -7.37 2.24 8.88
N ARG A 317 -8.32 2.00 7.95
CA ARG A 317 -8.23 0.82 7.09
C ARG A 317 -7.05 0.99 6.13
N ARG A 318 -6.31 -0.08 5.86
CA ARG A 318 -5.26 -0.09 4.83
C ARG A 318 -5.87 -0.63 3.54
N ILE A 319 -5.92 0.21 2.52
CA ILE A 319 -6.52 -0.09 1.22
C ILE A 319 -5.43 -0.04 0.15
N VAL A 320 -5.35 -1.08 -0.66
CA VAL A 320 -4.54 -1.05 -1.88
C VAL A 320 -5.44 -0.93 -3.09
N HIS A 321 -5.18 0.06 -3.95
CA HIS A 321 -5.80 0.19 -5.27
C HIS A 321 -4.87 -0.40 -6.33
N LEU A 322 -5.40 -1.27 -7.19
CA LEU A 322 -4.72 -1.80 -8.36
C LEU A 322 -5.34 -1.21 -9.62
N VAL A 323 -4.57 -0.42 -10.35
CA VAL A 323 -5.01 0.28 -11.55
C VAL A 323 -3.94 0.24 -12.64
N HIS A 324 -4.33 0.38 -13.90
CA HIS A 324 -3.42 0.24 -15.05
C HIS A 324 -2.69 1.53 -15.45
N GLY A 325 -3.06 2.68 -14.90
CA GLY A 325 -2.44 3.98 -15.10
C GLY A 325 -2.72 4.92 -13.93
N TRP A 326 -1.96 6.01 -13.82
CA TRP A 326 -2.07 7.00 -12.76
C TRP A 326 -1.67 8.39 -13.28
N PRO A 327 -2.37 9.47 -12.89
CA PRO A 327 -1.94 10.83 -13.24
C PRO A 327 -0.55 11.15 -12.64
N PRO A 328 0.27 11.98 -13.29
CA PRO A 328 0.05 12.62 -14.59
C PRO A 328 0.41 11.74 -15.79
N PHE A 329 0.92 10.52 -15.58
CA PHE A 329 1.46 9.65 -16.64
C PHE A 329 0.38 9.12 -17.58
N GLN A 330 -0.82 8.90 -17.08
CA GLN A 330 -1.97 8.45 -17.86
C GLN A 330 -3.26 9.02 -17.25
N GLN A 331 -4.13 9.62 -18.09
CA GLN A 331 -5.33 10.33 -17.69
C GLN A 331 -6.49 9.99 -18.62
N ALA A 332 -7.16 8.87 -18.34
CA ALA A 332 -8.43 8.53 -18.95
C ALA A 332 -9.47 8.27 -17.83
N GLY A 333 -10.69 7.91 -18.19
CA GLY A 333 -11.80 7.83 -17.22
C GLY A 333 -11.52 6.92 -16.03
N THR A 334 -10.93 5.74 -16.26
CA THR A 334 -10.63 4.77 -15.19
C THR A 334 -9.54 5.26 -14.25
N GLU A 335 -8.48 5.85 -14.80
CA GLU A 335 -7.36 6.37 -13.99
C GLU A 335 -7.80 7.56 -13.15
N LEU A 336 -8.55 8.47 -13.74
CA LEU A 336 -9.11 9.64 -13.02
C LEU A 336 -10.09 9.19 -11.93
N TYR A 337 -10.95 8.21 -12.22
CA TYR A 337 -11.84 7.63 -11.22
C TYR A 337 -11.07 7.04 -10.03
N ALA A 338 -10.08 6.18 -10.30
CA ALA A 338 -9.27 5.57 -9.24
C ALA A 338 -8.51 6.62 -8.43
N TYR A 339 -7.97 7.65 -9.10
CA TYR A 339 -7.28 8.77 -8.48
C TYR A 339 -8.20 9.55 -7.53
N TRP A 340 -9.38 9.97 -8.00
CA TRP A 340 -10.31 10.73 -7.18
C TRP A 340 -10.84 9.92 -5.99
N LEU A 341 -11.15 8.65 -6.19
CA LEU A 341 -11.57 7.76 -5.10
C LEU A 341 -10.49 7.63 -4.03
N ALA A 342 -9.25 7.33 -4.43
CA ALA A 342 -8.11 7.23 -3.52
C ALA A 342 -7.88 8.54 -2.74
N ARG A 343 -8.02 9.69 -3.40
CA ARG A 343 -7.90 11.02 -2.80
C ARG A 343 -9.00 11.29 -1.76
N GLN A 344 -10.22 10.87 -2.00
CA GLN A 344 -11.30 11.00 -1.03
C GLN A 344 -11.07 10.10 0.19
N GLN A 345 -10.60 8.88 -0.03
CA GLN A 345 -10.41 7.89 1.03
C GLN A 345 -9.21 8.17 1.93
N GLN A 346 -8.18 8.86 1.47
CA GLN A 346 -6.98 9.13 2.29
C GLN A 346 -7.26 9.94 3.59
N SER A 347 -8.40 10.62 3.68
CA SER A 347 -8.79 11.33 4.90
C SER A 347 -9.12 10.37 6.05
N SER A 348 -9.74 9.24 5.74
CA SER A 348 -10.20 8.22 6.69
C SER A 348 -9.35 6.93 6.69
N ASP A 349 -8.64 6.67 5.61
CA ASP A 349 -7.94 5.41 5.35
C ASP A 349 -6.45 5.61 5.02
N GLU A 350 -5.65 4.59 5.21
CA GLU A 350 -4.28 4.50 4.69
C GLU A 350 -4.33 3.90 3.29
N VAL A 351 -4.13 4.74 2.27
CA VAL A 351 -4.27 4.36 0.87
C VAL A 351 -2.92 4.17 0.21
N SER A 352 -2.76 3.06 -0.49
CA SER A 352 -1.61 2.78 -1.36
C SER A 352 -2.09 2.35 -2.74
N VAL A 353 -1.30 2.63 -3.76
CA VAL A 353 -1.64 2.32 -5.16
C VAL A 353 -0.56 1.48 -5.80
N TYR A 354 -0.96 0.42 -6.50
CA TYR A 354 -0.09 -0.35 -7.37
C TYR A 354 -0.48 -0.08 -8.83
N VAL A 355 0.46 0.44 -9.59
CA VAL A 355 0.22 0.89 -10.97
C VAL A 355 1.35 0.46 -11.88
N ARG A 356 1.07 0.31 -13.18
CA ARG A 356 2.08 0.04 -14.17
C ARG A 356 2.50 1.29 -14.95
N ALA A 357 3.74 1.29 -15.41
CA ALA A 357 4.22 2.18 -16.45
C ALA A 357 4.75 1.40 -17.65
N SER A 358 4.74 2.01 -18.84
CA SER A 358 5.50 1.53 -19.98
C SER A 358 6.66 2.49 -20.22
N ASP A 359 7.87 2.02 -19.98
CA ASP A 359 9.09 2.80 -20.13
C ASP A 359 10.18 1.92 -20.76
N PRO A 360 10.45 2.06 -22.05
CA PRO A 360 11.43 1.23 -22.76
C PRO A 360 12.88 1.44 -22.26
N THR A 361 13.15 2.52 -21.54
CA THR A 361 14.48 2.80 -20.96
C THR A 361 14.74 2.04 -19.66
N ARG A 362 13.68 1.47 -19.05
CA ARG A 362 13.75 0.71 -17.81
C ARG A 362 13.58 -0.78 -18.04
N ALA A 363 14.16 -1.58 -17.14
CA ALA A 363 14.00 -3.02 -17.19
C ALA A 363 12.55 -3.43 -16.88
N HIS A 364 12.06 -4.47 -17.57
CA HIS A 364 10.76 -5.06 -17.24
C HIS A 364 10.75 -5.56 -15.78
N GLY A 365 9.71 -5.19 -15.03
CA GLY A 365 9.57 -5.51 -13.61
C GLY A 365 10.37 -4.61 -12.67
N GLU A 366 11.12 -3.63 -13.18
CA GLU A 366 11.70 -2.59 -12.33
C GLU A 366 10.57 -1.75 -11.74
N ALA A 367 10.66 -1.47 -10.43
CA ALA A 367 9.63 -0.72 -9.74
C ALA A 367 10.23 0.45 -8.96
N MET A 368 9.48 1.54 -8.90
CA MET A 368 9.78 2.71 -8.08
C MET A 368 8.60 3.03 -7.17
N GLU A 369 8.90 3.62 -6.03
CA GLU A 369 7.88 4.16 -5.12
C GLU A 369 7.93 5.69 -5.18
N LEU A 370 6.79 6.32 -5.28
CA LEU A 370 6.64 7.77 -5.19
C LEU A 370 5.49 8.11 -4.23
N LEU A 371 5.51 9.32 -3.71
CA LEU A 371 4.46 9.86 -2.88
C LEU A 371 3.72 10.93 -3.68
N ASP A 372 2.46 10.68 -3.97
CA ASP A 372 1.58 11.61 -4.66
C ASP A 372 0.52 12.13 -3.70
N ALA A 373 0.69 13.40 -3.29
CA ALA A 373 -0.20 14.08 -2.34
C ALA A 373 -0.56 13.24 -1.09
N GLY A 374 0.43 12.53 -0.53
CA GLY A 374 0.28 11.68 0.66
C GLY A 374 -0.09 10.23 0.36
N ILE A 375 -0.43 9.89 -0.87
CA ILE A 375 -0.72 8.51 -1.30
C ILE A 375 0.58 7.84 -1.77
N ARG A 376 0.89 6.66 -1.24
CA ARG A 376 2.03 5.86 -1.68
C ARG A 376 1.70 5.16 -2.99
N VAL A 377 2.43 5.46 -4.04
CA VAL A 377 2.26 4.87 -5.38
C VAL A 377 3.47 4.01 -5.72
N ARG A 378 3.24 2.72 -5.93
CA ARG A 378 4.24 1.81 -6.50
C ARG A 378 4.03 1.69 -8.00
N LEU A 379 4.96 2.25 -8.75
CA LEU A 379 4.98 2.22 -10.21
C LEU A 379 5.88 1.08 -10.69
N VAL A 380 5.30 0.08 -11.35
CA VAL A 380 6.06 -1.05 -11.90
C VAL A 380 6.18 -0.95 -13.41
N THR A 381 7.40 -1.09 -13.94
CA THR A 381 7.65 -1.07 -15.38
C THR A 381 7.15 -2.36 -16.02
N ASN A 382 6.16 -2.24 -16.90
CA ASN A 382 5.66 -3.33 -17.72
C ASN A 382 5.71 -2.93 -19.21
N ASN A 383 6.80 -3.30 -19.89
CA ASN A 383 7.06 -3.00 -21.28
C ASN A 383 6.33 -3.94 -22.26
N PHE A 384 5.65 -4.96 -21.75
CA PHE A 384 4.76 -5.82 -22.53
C PHE A 384 3.39 -5.14 -22.62
N THR A 385 3.23 -4.35 -23.64
CA THR A 385 2.17 -3.34 -23.77
C THR A 385 0.75 -3.92 -23.81
N ALA A 386 -0.21 -3.09 -23.37
CA ALA A 386 -1.65 -3.27 -23.53
C ALA A 386 -2.11 -3.49 -25.00
N ARG A 387 -1.28 -3.11 -25.98
CA ARG A 387 -1.55 -3.33 -27.41
C ARG A 387 -1.47 -4.80 -27.83
N ASN A 388 -0.96 -5.68 -26.98
CA ASN A 388 -1.00 -7.13 -27.21
C ASN A 388 -1.53 -7.84 -25.96
N PRO A 389 -2.85 -7.89 -25.74
CA PRO A 389 -3.48 -8.53 -24.60
C PRO A 389 -3.21 -10.04 -24.48
N PHE A 390 -2.46 -10.63 -25.41
CA PHE A 390 -2.24 -12.07 -25.58
C PHE A 390 -0.78 -12.49 -25.44
N ARG A 391 0.09 -11.59 -25.11
CA ARG A 391 1.39 -12.03 -24.65
C ARG A 391 1.19 -12.85 -23.37
N ARG A 392 1.97 -13.91 -23.23
CA ARG A 392 1.99 -14.77 -22.04
C ARG A 392 1.96 -13.94 -20.75
N ASN A 393 2.56 -12.76 -20.75
CA ASN A 393 2.63 -11.84 -19.63
C ASN A 393 1.31 -11.10 -19.31
N ALA A 394 0.36 -10.99 -20.25
CA ALA A 394 -0.97 -10.46 -19.94
C ALA A 394 -1.82 -11.47 -19.15
N ILE A 395 -1.59 -12.78 -19.37
CA ILE A 395 -2.27 -13.84 -18.63
C ILE A 395 -1.56 -14.09 -17.31
N ARG A 396 -0.21 -14.19 -17.36
CA ARG A 396 0.64 -14.47 -16.20
C ARG A 396 2.03 -13.87 -16.39
N ASP A 397 2.48 -13.08 -15.41
CA ASP A 397 3.83 -12.51 -15.37
C ASP A 397 4.47 -12.78 -14.01
N ARG A 398 5.37 -13.75 -13.94
CA ARG A 398 5.99 -14.19 -12.69
C ARG A 398 6.83 -13.09 -12.01
N GLN A 399 7.41 -12.18 -12.78
CA GLN A 399 8.24 -11.11 -12.23
C GLN A 399 7.35 -10.05 -11.56
N ILE A 400 6.29 -9.63 -12.26
CA ILE A 400 5.30 -8.69 -11.72
C ILE A 400 4.52 -9.32 -10.56
N GLU A 401 4.14 -10.62 -10.65
CA GLU A 401 3.49 -11.35 -9.54
C GLU A 401 4.33 -11.30 -8.25
N ARG A 402 5.65 -11.57 -8.34
CA ARG A 402 6.55 -11.54 -7.16
C ARG A 402 6.70 -10.13 -6.59
N ASP A 403 6.72 -9.11 -7.45
CA ASP A 403 6.79 -7.73 -7.01
C ASP A 403 5.50 -7.31 -6.32
N PHE A 404 4.34 -7.66 -6.90
CA PHE A 404 3.04 -7.39 -6.33
C PHE A 404 2.82 -8.13 -5.00
N GLU A 405 3.22 -9.40 -4.92
CA GLU A 405 3.16 -10.19 -3.68
C GLU A 405 3.99 -9.55 -2.57
N ARG A 406 5.23 -9.12 -2.85
CA ARG A 406 6.08 -8.38 -1.90
C ARG A 406 5.45 -7.06 -1.48
N PHE A 407 4.85 -6.34 -2.42
CA PHE A 407 4.17 -5.09 -2.13
C PHE A 407 2.96 -5.31 -1.20
N LEU A 408 2.10 -6.27 -1.51
CA LEU A 408 0.94 -6.59 -0.66
C LEU A 408 1.38 -7.08 0.74
N THR A 409 2.40 -7.93 0.81
CA THR A 409 2.97 -8.39 2.08
C THR A 409 3.54 -7.24 2.90
N LYS A 410 4.16 -6.24 2.26
CA LYS A 410 4.69 -5.04 2.94
C LYS A 410 3.60 -4.08 3.41
N GLN A 411 2.54 -3.91 2.61
CA GLN A 411 1.46 -2.98 2.92
C GLN A 411 0.44 -3.57 3.91
N HIS A 412 0.35 -4.89 4.04
CA HIS A 412 -0.64 -5.61 4.86
C HIS A 412 -2.05 -5.04 4.70
N PRO A 413 -2.59 -4.93 3.48
CA PRO A 413 -3.87 -4.29 3.26
C PRO A 413 -5.01 -5.10 3.85
N HIS A 414 -6.01 -4.41 4.40
CA HIS A 414 -7.27 -5.04 4.82
C HIS A 414 -8.12 -5.47 3.63
N LEU A 415 -7.97 -4.78 2.49
CA LEU A 415 -8.61 -5.13 1.22
C LEU A 415 -7.81 -4.62 0.01
N LEU A 416 -8.02 -5.27 -1.12
CA LEU A 416 -7.55 -4.85 -2.45
C LEU A 416 -8.74 -4.40 -3.30
N HIS A 417 -8.72 -3.18 -3.82
CA HIS A 417 -9.66 -2.71 -4.83
C HIS A 417 -9.02 -2.74 -6.22
N ILE A 418 -9.46 -3.64 -7.06
CA ILE A 418 -9.00 -3.77 -8.45
C ILE A 418 -9.88 -2.90 -9.34
N HIS A 419 -9.33 -1.82 -9.89
CA HIS A 419 -10.04 -0.95 -10.83
C HIS A 419 -9.95 -1.46 -12.26
N HIS A 420 -8.76 -1.91 -12.69
CA HIS A 420 -8.56 -2.42 -14.03
C HIS A 420 -7.25 -3.19 -14.18
N LEU A 421 -7.25 -4.21 -15.05
CA LEU A 421 -6.06 -5.05 -15.28
C LEU A 421 -5.47 -4.90 -16.70
N ALA A 422 -5.84 -3.87 -17.47
CA ALA A 422 -5.20 -3.63 -18.75
C ALA A 422 -3.70 -3.38 -18.60
N GLY A 423 -2.89 -4.13 -19.33
CA GLY A 423 -1.43 -4.07 -19.20
C GLY A 423 -0.85 -4.65 -17.91
N HIS A 424 -1.68 -5.14 -17.00
CA HIS A 424 -1.32 -6.05 -15.93
C HIS A 424 -1.66 -7.50 -16.33
N ALA A 425 -1.05 -8.46 -15.63
CA ALA A 425 -1.45 -9.85 -15.78
C ALA A 425 -2.75 -10.14 -15.02
N PHE A 426 -3.68 -10.89 -15.63
CA PHE A 426 -4.90 -11.34 -14.96
C PHE A 426 -4.63 -12.10 -13.66
N SER A 427 -3.47 -12.77 -13.58
CA SER A 427 -3.06 -13.55 -12.41
C SER A 427 -2.84 -12.73 -11.13
N LEU A 428 -2.73 -11.39 -11.18
CA LEU A 428 -2.53 -10.56 -9.99
C LEU A 428 -3.70 -10.68 -8.99
N ALA A 429 -4.94 -10.83 -9.47
CA ALA A 429 -6.09 -11.08 -8.60
C ALA A 429 -5.91 -12.37 -7.77
N ARG A 430 -5.33 -13.42 -8.36
CA ARG A 430 -5.04 -14.67 -7.65
C ARG A 430 -3.90 -14.55 -6.66
N VAL A 431 -2.96 -13.63 -6.88
CA VAL A 431 -1.90 -13.36 -5.89
C VAL A 431 -2.53 -12.85 -4.59
N ALA A 432 -3.39 -11.84 -4.66
CA ALA A 432 -4.08 -11.31 -3.49
C ALA A 432 -4.97 -12.37 -2.82
N ARG A 433 -5.69 -13.19 -3.60
CA ARG A 433 -6.51 -14.29 -3.07
C ARG A 433 -5.70 -15.31 -2.27
N ARG A 434 -4.50 -15.70 -2.75
CA ARG A 434 -3.60 -16.62 -2.01
C ARG A 434 -3.10 -16.04 -0.70
N LEU A 435 -2.96 -14.72 -0.61
CA LEU A 435 -2.59 -14.00 0.62
C LEU A 435 -3.79 -13.80 1.57
N GLY A 436 -4.99 -14.29 1.22
CA GLY A 436 -6.19 -14.14 2.04
C GLY A 436 -6.77 -12.73 2.04
N ILE A 437 -6.31 -11.83 1.17
CA ILE A 437 -6.75 -10.43 1.09
C ILE A 437 -8.13 -10.38 0.41
N PRO A 438 -9.14 -9.74 1.05
CA PRO A 438 -10.43 -9.47 0.43
C PRO A 438 -10.30 -8.62 -0.84
N ILE A 439 -11.06 -8.94 -1.89
CA ILE A 439 -10.97 -8.28 -3.19
C ILE A 439 -12.31 -7.68 -3.59
N VAL A 440 -12.32 -6.37 -3.81
CA VAL A 440 -13.38 -5.66 -4.53
C VAL A 440 -12.94 -5.50 -5.99
N LEU A 441 -13.74 -5.95 -6.93
CA LEU A 441 -13.48 -5.79 -8.37
C LEU A 441 -14.43 -4.74 -8.94
N GLN A 442 -13.87 -3.61 -9.33
CA GLN A 442 -14.56 -2.57 -10.09
C GLN A 442 -14.59 -2.95 -11.57
N ILE A 443 -15.77 -3.11 -12.13
CA ILE A 443 -15.95 -3.38 -13.55
C ILE A 443 -16.19 -2.05 -14.26
N GLN A 444 -15.14 -1.52 -14.89
CA GLN A 444 -15.15 -0.19 -15.52
C GLN A 444 -15.70 -0.19 -16.93
N ASP A 445 -15.49 -1.30 -17.64
CA ASP A 445 -15.81 -1.49 -19.05
C ASP A 445 -15.91 -2.99 -19.40
N TRP A 446 -15.90 -3.31 -20.68
CA TRP A 446 -16.00 -4.71 -21.16
C TRP A 446 -14.65 -5.39 -21.35
N TRP A 447 -13.55 -4.91 -20.77
CA TRP A 447 -12.20 -5.48 -20.90
C TRP A 447 -12.13 -6.98 -20.61
N PHE A 448 -12.79 -7.44 -19.58
CA PHE A 448 -12.79 -8.88 -19.24
C PHE A 448 -13.56 -9.72 -20.28
N LEU A 449 -14.55 -9.13 -20.95
CA LEU A 449 -15.35 -9.79 -22.01
C LEU A 449 -14.70 -9.67 -23.37
N CYS A 450 -14.23 -8.47 -23.72
CA CYS A 450 -13.84 -8.08 -25.07
C CYS A 450 -12.40 -7.57 -25.14
N ALA A 451 -11.61 -8.13 -26.05
CA ALA A 451 -10.24 -7.69 -26.29
C ALA A 451 -10.15 -6.27 -26.92
N ARG A 452 -11.23 -5.77 -27.50
CA ARG A 452 -11.37 -4.39 -28.01
C ARG A 452 -11.93 -3.42 -26.98
N VAL A 453 -12.28 -3.91 -25.80
CA VAL A 453 -12.76 -3.14 -24.62
C VAL A 453 -14.23 -2.71 -24.70
N ASN A 454 -14.74 -2.32 -25.85
CA ASN A 454 -15.97 -1.53 -26.02
C ASN A 454 -17.13 -2.26 -26.72
N LEU A 455 -17.04 -3.57 -26.91
CA LEU A 455 -18.02 -4.36 -27.68
C LEU A 455 -18.40 -3.74 -29.06
N TYR A 456 -17.38 -3.20 -29.75
CA TYR A 456 -17.47 -2.66 -31.07
C TYR A 456 -16.57 -3.51 -31.99
N ASP A 457 -17.14 -4.15 -33.00
CA ASP A 457 -16.43 -5.13 -33.84
C ASP A 457 -15.47 -4.47 -34.83
N ARG A 458 -14.75 -5.31 -35.60
CA ARG A 458 -13.79 -4.84 -36.60
C ARG A 458 -14.45 -4.14 -37.80
N ASP A 459 -15.70 -4.48 -38.04
CA ASP A 459 -16.46 -4.01 -39.18
C ASP A 459 -17.27 -2.74 -38.87
N GLY A 460 -17.11 -2.20 -37.65
CA GLY A 460 -17.74 -0.95 -37.22
C GLY A 460 -19.15 -1.15 -36.65
N ASN A 461 -19.51 -2.37 -36.24
CA ASN A 461 -20.84 -2.64 -35.73
C ASN A 461 -20.84 -2.95 -34.24
N ARG A 462 -21.97 -2.73 -33.57
CA ARG A 462 -22.20 -3.12 -32.22
C ARG A 462 -22.12 -4.64 -32.04
N CYS A 463 -21.23 -5.13 -31.19
CA CYS A 463 -21.05 -6.54 -30.94
C CYS A 463 -22.06 -7.06 -29.89
N THR A 464 -22.74 -8.15 -30.21
CA THR A 464 -23.72 -8.79 -29.31
C THR A 464 -23.13 -9.59 -28.16
N GLY A 465 -21.80 -9.50 -27.93
CA GLY A 465 -21.08 -10.19 -26.84
C GLY A 465 -20.04 -11.19 -27.34
N PRO A 466 -19.26 -11.77 -26.43
CA PRO A 466 -18.14 -12.66 -26.77
C PRO A 466 -18.60 -13.99 -27.36
N GLY A 467 -17.86 -14.48 -28.37
CA GLY A 467 -18.06 -15.79 -29.00
C GLY A 467 -16.72 -16.37 -29.44
N PHE A 468 -16.59 -17.69 -29.41
CA PHE A 468 -15.33 -18.38 -29.70
C PHE A 468 -14.79 -18.07 -31.11
N GLU A 469 -15.61 -18.33 -32.15
CA GLU A 469 -15.25 -18.05 -33.53
C GLU A 469 -15.27 -16.55 -33.86
N LYS A 470 -16.29 -15.86 -33.41
CA LYS A 470 -16.52 -14.43 -33.64
C LYS A 470 -15.36 -13.57 -33.10
N CYS A 471 -14.92 -13.79 -31.87
CA CYS A 471 -13.79 -13.05 -31.29
C CYS A 471 -12.49 -13.35 -32.04
N ALA A 472 -12.26 -14.61 -32.42
CA ALA A 472 -11.06 -15.00 -33.15
C ALA A 472 -10.96 -14.39 -34.55
N ARG A 473 -12.10 -14.13 -35.21
CA ARG A 473 -12.14 -13.37 -36.45
C ARG A 473 -12.03 -11.86 -36.26
N CYS A 474 -12.57 -11.36 -35.13
CA CYS A 474 -12.59 -9.92 -34.84
C CYS A 474 -11.22 -9.36 -34.46
N VAL A 475 -10.43 -10.09 -33.68
CA VAL A 475 -9.12 -9.63 -33.16
C VAL A 475 -8.08 -10.70 -33.34
N THR A 476 -7.00 -10.37 -34.04
CA THR A 476 -5.81 -11.23 -34.09
C THR A 476 -4.93 -10.93 -32.88
N LEU A 477 -4.68 -11.96 -32.08
CA LEU A 477 -4.06 -11.84 -30.78
C LEU A 477 -2.54 -12.02 -30.77
N THR A 478 -1.97 -12.40 -31.91
CA THR A 478 -0.53 -12.57 -32.08
C THR A 478 -0.09 -12.07 -33.46
N LYS A 479 1.08 -11.44 -33.50
CA LYS A 479 1.75 -11.10 -34.78
C LYS A 479 2.64 -12.23 -35.27
N VAL A 480 2.87 -13.27 -34.46
CA VAL A 480 3.73 -14.40 -34.75
C VAL A 480 2.88 -15.57 -35.19
N ALA A 481 2.99 -15.98 -36.46
CA ALA A 481 2.26 -17.09 -37.09
C ALA A 481 0.75 -17.12 -36.77
N PRO A 482 -0.05 -16.19 -37.31
CA PRO A 482 -1.47 -16.05 -36.98
C PRO A 482 -2.30 -17.14 -37.69
N SER A 483 -2.21 -18.39 -37.22
CA SER A 483 -3.15 -19.40 -37.69
C SER A 483 -4.52 -19.18 -37.01
N PRO A 484 -5.64 -19.46 -37.72
CA PRO A 484 -6.98 -19.36 -37.13
C PRO A 484 -7.13 -20.23 -35.87
N VAL A 485 -6.51 -21.41 -35.83
CA VAL A 485 -6.53 -22.32 -34.67
C VAL A 485 -5.79 -21.71 -33.47
N THR A 486 -4.58 -21.21 -33.70
CA THR A 486 -3.80 -20.53 -32.65
C THR A 486 -4.56 -19.33 -32.09
N ASN A 487 -5.20 -18.54 -32.94
CA ASN A 487 -5.95 -17.38 -32.48
C ASN A 487 -7.18 -17.78 -31.63
N ARG A 488 -7.88 -18.86 -31.98
CA ARG A 488 -8.98 -19.42 -31.18
C ARG A 488 -8.50 -19.87 -29.79
N LEU A 489 -7.39 -20.61 -29.74
CA LEU A 489 -6.81 -21.07 -28.48
C LEU A 489 -6.38 -19.91 -27.57
N LEU A 490 -5.81 -18.86 -28.17
CA LEU A 490 -5.43 -17.65 -27.42
C LEU A 490 -6.65 -16.92 -26.85
N HIS A 491 -7.76 -16.83 -27.61
CA HIS A 491 -9.00 -16.26 -27.11
C HIS A 491 -9.60 -17.09 -25.96
N ALA A 492 -9.56 -18.42 -26.07
CA ALA A 492 -9.99 -19.31 -25.00
C ALA A 492 -9.14 -19.14 -23.73
N ALA A 493 -7.81 -19.09 -23.88
CA ALA A 493 -6.88 -18.87 -22.77
C ALA A 493 -7.11 -17.51 -22.10
N ARG A 494 -7.33 -16.45 -22.88
CA ARG A 494 -7.67 -15.13 -22.33
C ARG A 494 -8.98 -15.17 -21.54
N ARG A 495 -10.04 -15.76 -22.11
CA ARG A 495 -11.34 -15.85 -21.45
C ARG A 495 -11.24 -16.61 -20.13
N SER A 496 -10.49 -17.72 -20.10
CA SER A 496 -10.22 -18.47 -18.89
C SER A 496 -9.45 -17.66 -17.85
N ALA A 497 -8.42 -16.91 -18.26
CA ALA A 497 -7.66 -16.06 -17.37
C ALA A 497 -8.50 -14.88 -16.82
N ALA A 498 -9.30 -14.24 -17.66
CA ALA A 498 -10.22 -13.18 -17.27
C ALA A 498 -11.28 -13.70 -16.27
N ARG A 499 -11.88 -14.87 -16.56
CA ARG A 499 -12.81 -15.53 -15.66
C ARG A 499 -12.15 -15.80 -14.31
N SER A 500 -10.94 -16.36 -14.31
CA SER A 500 -10.21 -16.64 -13.07
C SER A 500 -9.88 -15.38 -12.26
N ALA A 501 -9.69 -14.22 -12.89
CA ALA A 501 -9.50 -12.95 -12.19
C ALA A 501 -10.82 -12.45 -11.59
N ILE A 502 -11.92 -12.57 -12.29
CA ILE A 502 -13.26 -12.24 -11.79
C ILE A 502 -13.64 -13.15 -10.62
N ASP A 503 -13.43 -14.46 -10.75
CA ASP A 503 -13.76 -15.44 -9.71
C ASP A 503 -12.95 -15.25 -8.42
N ALA A 504 -11.77 -14.61 -8.51
CA ALA A 504 -10.96 -14.27 -7.35
C ALA A 504 -11.59 -13.16 -6.48
N ALA A 505 -12.45 -12.30 -7.03
CA ALA A 505 -13.09 -11.22 -6.30
C ALA A 505 -14.16 -11.74 -5.32
N ASP A 506 -14.34 -11.04 -4.22
CA ASP A 506 -15.39 -11.31 -3.22
C ASP A 506 -16.67 -10.51 -3.52
N VAL A 507 -16.51 -9.29 -4.07
CA VAL A 507 -17.59 -8.34 -4.38
C VAL A 507 -17.31 -7.68 -5.73
N TYR A 508 -18.38 -7.48 -6.50
CA TYR A 508 -18.32 -6.73 -7.76
C TYR A 508 -18.98 -5.36 -7.62
N VAL A 509 -18.40 -4.36 -8.27
CA VAL A 509 -18.96 -3.00 -8.36
C VAL A 509 -18.95 -2.55 -9.81
N ALA A 510 -20.00 -1.93 -10.29
CA ALA A 510 -20.06 -1.28 -11.61
C ALA A 510 -20.71 0.10 -11.52
N GLY A 511 -20.42 0.96 -12.51
CA GLY A 511 -20.99 2.31 -12.59
C GLY A 511 -22.39 2.35 -13.21
N SER A 512 -22.86 1.25 -13.85
CA SER A 512 -24.14 1.20 -14.56
C SER A 512 -24.74 -0.19 -14.57
N GLU A 513 -26.08 -0.26 -14.69
CA GLU A 513 -26.85 -1.49 -14.87
C GLU A 513 -26.46 -2.19 -16.17
N ALA A 514 -26.25 -1.44 -17.24
CA ALA A 514 -25.87 -1.97 -18.55
C ALA A 514 -24.60 -2.82 -18.49
N ILE A 515 -23.59 -2.38 -17.76
CA ILE A 515 -22.34 -3.15 -17.53
C ILE A 515 -22.66 -4.44 -16.77
N ARG A 516 -23.38 -4.35 -15.65
CA ARG A 516 -23.76 -5.54 -14.85
C ARG A 516 -24.47 -6.56 -15.71
N ASP A 517 -25.50 -6.13 -16.45
CA ASP A 517 -26.35 -7.01 -17.23
C ASP A 517 -25.60 -7.70 -18.38
N ASP A 518 -24.67 -6.98 -19.03
CA ASP A 518 -23.82 -7.57 -20.07
C ASP A 518 -22.88 -8.65 -19.52
N TYR A 519 -22.31 -8.45 -18.31
CA TYR A 519 -21.46 -9.44 -17.65
C TYR A 519 -22.24 -10.67 -17.17
N ILE A 520 -23.45 -10.47 -16.62
CA ILE A 520 -24.37 -11.55 -16.25
C ILE A 520 -24.77 -12.35 -17.48
N ARG A 521 -25.22 -11.67 -18.54
CA ARG A 521 -25.64 -12.30 -19.81
C ARG A 521 -24.51 -13.10 -20.47
N ALA A 522 -23.26 -12.63 -20.34
CA ALA A 522 -22.09 -13.33 -20.84
C ALA A 522 -21.66 -14.51 -19.97
N GLY A 523 -22.32 -14.76 -18.84
CA GLY A 523 -21.98 -15.82 -17.88
C GLY A 523 -20.60 -15.64 -17.26
N MET A 524 -20.12 -14.42 -17.10
CA MET A 524 -18.78 -14.12 -16.56
C MET A 524 -18.79 -13.77 -15.05
N ILE A 525 -19.95 -13.55 -14.47
CA ILE A 525 -20.15 -13.20 -13.07
C ILE A 525 -20.77 -14.38 -12.34
N ASP A 526 -20.29 -14.65 -11.13
CA ASP A 526 -20.92 -15.56 -10.20
C ASP A 526 -22.10 -14.85 -9.54
N ALA A 527 -23.32 -15.30 -9.84
CA ALA A 527 -24.55 -14.70 -9.32
C ALA A 527 -24.72 -14.86 -7.78
N ALA A 528 -23.97 -15.74 -7.16
CA ALA A 528 -23.98 -15.91 -5.70
C ALA A 528 -23.18 -14.83 -4.96
N LYS A 529 -22.34 -14.07 -5.66
CA LYS A 529 -21.53 -13.00 -5.06
C LYS A 529 -22.25 -11.66 -5.14
N PRO A 530 -22.08 -10.79 -4.11
CA PRO A 530 -22.65 -9.45 -4.13
C PRO A 530 -22.19 -8.63 -5.34
N PHE A 531 -23.14 -8.00 -6.03
CA PHE A 531 -22.88 -7.08 -7.13
C PHE A 531 -23.62 -5.76 -6.89
N HIS A 532 -22.85 -4.69 -6.69
CA HIS A 532 -23.39 -3.36 -6.46
C HIS A 532 -23.27 -2.50 -7.71
N VAL A 533 -24.37 -1.85 -8.11
CA VAL A 533 -24.36 -0.82 -9.15
C VAL A 533 -24.31 0.52 -8.43
N ILE A 534 -23.15 1.17 -8.49
CA ILE A 534 -22.88 2.43 -7.81
C ILE A 534 -22.41 3.45 -8.87
N PRO A 535 -23.29 4.33 -9.36
CA PRO A 535 -22.91 5.35 -10.33
C PRO A 535 -21.72 6.18 -9.82
N TYR A 536 -20.73 6.45 -10.68
CA TYR A 536 -19.52 7.17 -10.28
C TYR A 536 -19.84 8.59 -9.86
N GLY A 537 -19.04 9.10 -8.95
CA GLY A 537 -19.04 10.51 -8.61
C GLY A 537 -18.46 11.37 -9.74
N VAL A 538 -18.93 12.59 -9.82
CA VAL A 538 -18.45 13.58 -10.78
C VAL A 538 -17.81 14.74 -10.00
N GLY A 539 -16.58 15.10 -10.39
CA GLY A 539 -15.75 16.07 -9.67
C GLY A 539 -15.76 17.49 -10.27
N VAL A 540 -16.49 17.72 -11.33
CA VAL A 540 -16.56 19.06 -11.94
C VAL A 540 -17.44 19.95 -11.07
N THR A 541 -16.87 21.03 -10.56
CA THR A 541 -17.61 22.11 -9.90
C THR A 541 -17.38 23.39 -10.68
N THR A 542 -18.44 24.16 -10.90
CA THR A 542 -18.32 25.46 -11.54
C THR A 542 -19.11 26.51 -10.75
N SER A 543 -18.47 27.67 -10.53
CA SER A 543 -19.11 28.88 -10.10
C SER A 543 -19.53 29.78 -11.30
N VAL A 544 -19.16 29.35 -12.53
CA VAL A 544 -19.45 30.10 -13.75
C VAL A 544 -20.90 29.80 -14.15
N PRO A 545 -21.77 30.80 -14.27
CA PRO A 545 -23.11 30.60 -14.77
C PRO A 545 -23.11 30.04 -16.19
N ARG A 546 -24.05 29.14 -16.47
CA ARG A 546 -24.29 28.70 -17.85
C ARG A 546 -24.56 29.93 -18.74
N ARG A 547 -23.97 29.91 -19.94
CA ARG A 547 -24.34 30.88 -20.97
C ARG A 547 -25.86 30.75 -21.27
N ARG A 548 -26.58 31.84 -21.27
CA ARG A 548 -27.95 31.83 -21.79
C ARG A 548 -27.92 31.51 -23.28
N ALA A 549 -28.77 30.59 -23.73
CA ALA A 549 -28.88 30.23 -25.13
C ALA A 549 -29.25 31.46 -26.00
N LEU A 550 -28.34 31.84 -26.89
CA LEU A 550 -28.48 32.91 -27.87
C LEU A 550 -28.02 32.33 -29.21
N ARG A 551 -28.65 32.78 -30.32
CA ARG A 551 -28.21 32.40 -31.64
C ARG A 551 -26.82 33.00 -31.95
N PRO A 552 -25.91 32.24 -32.56
CA PRO A 552 -26.02 30.81 -32.92
C PRO A 552 -26.00 29.91 -31.71
N ILE A 553 -26.81 28.83 -31.73
CA ILE A 553 -26.81 27.80 -30.68
C ILE A 553 -25.47 27.03 -30.80
N ARG A 554 -24.76 26.90 -29.67
CA ARG A 554 -23.49 26.20 -29.61
C ARG A 554 -23.68 24.76 -29.13
N PHE A 555 -23.63 23.83 -30.07
CA PHE A 555 -23.50 22.40 -29.77
C PHE A 555 -22.04 22.06 -29.47
N GLY A 556 -21.78 21.23 -28.47
CA GLY A 556 -20.44 20.81 -28.11
C GLY A 556 -20.29 19.30 -28.18
N TYR A 557 -19.10 18.84 -28.51
CA TYR A 557 -18.64 17.48 -28.30
C TYR A 557 -17.37 17.51 -27.45
N VAL A 558 -17.31 16.65 -26.42
CA VAL A 558 -16.14 16.53 -25.54
C VAL A 558 -15.76 15.07 -25.41
N GLY A 559 -14.56 14.70 -25.89
CA GLY A 559 -14.07 13.32 -25.82
C GLY A 559 -13.00 13.00 -26.86
N SER A 560 -12.47 11.76 -26.83
CA SER A 560 -11.53 11.30 -27.87
C SER A 560 -12.18 11.25 -29.24
N ILE A 561 -11.49 11.75 -30.27
CA ILE A 561 -11.97 11.71 -31.66
C ILE A 561 -11.65 10.32 -32.23
N ALA A 562 -12.62 9.40 -32.07
CA ALA A 562 -12.49 8.00 -32.45
C ALA A 562 -13.78 7.49 -33.14
N PRO A 563 -13.69 6.55 -34.10
CA PRO A 563 -14.86 6.06 -34.85
C PRO A 563 -16.01 5.59 -33.95
N HIS A 564 -15.74 4.84 -32.91
CA HIS A 564 -16.77 4.33 -31.99
C HIS A 564 -17.43 5.41 -31.14
N LYS A 565 -16.86 6.60 -31.05
CA LYS A 565 -17.47 7.77 -30.37
C LYS A 565 -18.45 8.51 -31.26
N GLY A 566 -18.55 8.13 -32.54
CA GLY A 566 -19.61 8.58 -33.48
C GLY A 566 -19.57 10.06 -33.81
N VAL A 567 -18.41 10.73 -33.73
CA VAL A 567 -18.30 12.18 -34.03
C VAL A 567 -18.82 12.51 -35.44
N HIS A 568 -18.66 11.59 -36.40
CA HIS A 568 -19.21 11.75 -37.74
C HIS A 568 -20.75 11.85 -37.77
N VAL A 569 -21.44 11.20 -36.85
CA VAL A 569 -22.91 11.31 -36.73
C VAL A 569 -23.31 12.74 -36.34
N ALA A 570 -22.57 13.37 -35.43
CA ALA A 570 -22.78 14.77 -35.05
C ALA A 570 -22.43 15.71 -36.24
N VAL A 571 -21.32 15.46 -36.93
CA VAL A 571 -20.91 16.23 -38.10
C VAL A 571 -21.97 16.14 -39.21
N ASP A 572 -22.43 14.93 -39.52
CA ASP A 572 -23.45 14.71 -40.54
C ASP A 572 -24.81 15.35 -40.16
N ALA A 573 -25.16 15.34 -38.87
CA ALA A 573 -26.40 15.96 -38.35
C ALA A 573 -26.43 17.50 -38.48
N MET A 574 -25.26 18.16 -38.59
CA MET A 574 -25.18 19.62 -38.79
C MET A 574 -25.52 20.06 -40.21
N ARG A 575 -25.70 19.14 -41.14
CA ARG A 575 -26.05 19.48 -42.54
C ARG A 575 -27.36 20.25 -42.62
N GLY A 576 -27.34 21.33 -43.35
CA GLY A 576 -28.50 22.21 -43.57
C GLY A 576 -28.71 23.24 -42.46
N LEU A 577 -27.83 23.32 -41.46
CA LEU A 577 -27.76 24.42 -40.49
C LEU A 577 -26.65 25.39 -40.91
N ASP A 578 -26.92 26.68 -40.88
CA ASP A 578 -25.94 27.70 -41.19
C ASP A 578 -25.32 28.32 -39.90
N SER A 579 -24.23 29.08 -40.05
CA SER A 579 -23.47 29.66 -38.95
C SER A 579 -24.24 30.72 -38.14
N THR A 580 -25.34 31.26 -38.67
CA THR A 580 -26.19 32.20 -37.96
C THR A 580 -27.18 31.50 -37.03
N GLN A 581 -27.45 30.23 -37.30
CA GLN A 581 -28.37 29.38 -36.57
C GLN A 581 -27.69 28.57 -35.48
N ALA A 582 -26.60 27.87 -35.85
CA ALA A 582 -25.92 26.96 -34.95
C ALA A 582 -24.43 26.81 -35.27
N SER A 583 -23.68 26.28 -34.36
CA SER A 583 -22.29 25.83 -34.55
C SER A 583 -22.01 24.57 -33.70
N LEU A 584 -21.13 23.70 -34.22
CA LEU A 584 -20.63 22.51 -33.51
C LEU A 584 -19.17 22.72 -33.16
N HIS A 585 -18.86 22.68 -31.84
CA HIS A 585 -17.51 22.79 -31.31
C HIS A 585 -17.03 21.42 -30.81
N ILE A 586 -15.87 20.94 -31.30
CA ILE A 586 -15.36 19.60 -31.08
C ILE A 586 -14.06 19.70 -30.26
N TRP A 587 -14.12 19.37 -28.96
CA TRP A 587 -12.95 19.25 -28.10
C TRP A 587 -12.51 17.80 -27.98
N GLY A 588 -11.27 17.52 -28.36
CA GLY A 588 -10.74 16.17 -28.26
C GLY A 588 -9.38 15.95 -28.90
N ASP A 589 -8.83 14.77 -28.64
CA ASP A 589 -7.58 14.32 -29.23
C ASP A 589 -7.85 13.47 -30.47
N ALA A 590 -7.32 13.90 -31.60
CA ALA A 590 -7.40 13.21 -32.89
C ALA A 590 -6.17 12.33 -33.21
N SER A 591 -5.11 12.40 -32.39
CA SER A 591 -3.80 11.80 -32.69
C SER A 591 -3.83 10.28 -32.85
N ALA A 592 -4.79 9.60 -32.17
CA ALA A 592 -4.93 8.15 -32.25
C ALA A 592 -5.59 7.65 -33.54
N PHE A 593 -6.36 8.51 -34.26
CA PHE A 593 -7.11 8.18 -35.45
C PHE A 593 -7.02 9.32 -36.49
N PRO A 594 -5.83 9.61 -37.04
CA PRO A 594 -5.61 10.76 -37.92
C PRO A 594 -6.43 10.70 -39.22
N ASP A 595 -6.60 9.51 -39.81
CA ASP A 595 -7.40 9.33 -41.02
C ASP A 595 -8.88 9.62 -40.78
N TYR A 596 -9.38 9.23 -39.57
CA TYR A 596 -10.76 9.54 -39.18
C TYR A 596 -10.96 11.04 -38.95
N ALA A 597 -9.98 11.71 -38.32
CA ALA A 597 -10.03 13.16 -38.16
C ALA A 597 -10.03 13.91 -39.51
N ALA A 598 -9.21 13.47 -40.45
CA ALA A 598 -9.21 14.01 -41.80
C ALA A 598 -10.56 13.76 -42.54
N ASP A 599 -11.20 12.62 -42.32
CA ASP A 599 -12.52 12.33 -42.84
C ASP A 599 -13.60 13.26 -42.26
N LEU A 600 -13.57 13.50 -40.94
CA LEU A 600 -14.47 14.44 -40.26
C LEU A 600 -14.35 15.87 -40.82
N ALA A 601 -13.13 16.33 -41.08
CA ALA A 601 -12.88 17.64 -41.65
C ALA A 601 -13.51 17.76 -43.06
N ARG A 602 -13.34 16.72 -43.90
CA ARG A 602 -13.97 16.70 -45.25
C ARG A 602 -15.50 16.65 -45.19
N ARG A 603 -16.06 15.85 -44.24
CA ARG A 603 -17.53 15.75 -44.06
C ARG A 603 -18.15 17.05 -43.58
N GLY A 604 -17.41 17.79 -42.77
CA GLY A 604 -17.83 19.05 -42.17
C GLY A 604 -17.55 20.26 -43.04
N ASP A 605 -16.96 20.10 -44.24
CA ASP A 605 -16.68 21.21 -45.14
C ASP A 605 -17.96 21.95 -45.52
N GLY A 606 -17.95 23.28 -45.41
CA GLY A 606 -19.12 24.13 -45.62
C GLY A 606 -20.18 24.12 -44.49
N SER A 607 -19.98 23.35 -43.42
CA SER A 607 -20.82 23.33 -42.22
C SER A 607 -20.19 24.15 -41.08
N PRO A 608 -20.99 24.70 -40.14
CA PRO A 608 -20.47 25.52 -39.03
C PRO A 608 -19.83 24.67 -37.93
N ILE A 609 -18.68 24.06 -38.22
CA ILE A 609 -17.96 23.12 -37.34
C ILE A 609 -16.58 23.68 -36.99
N VAL A 610 -16.23 23.66 -35.70
CA VAL A 610 -14.95 24.14 -35.16
C VAL A 610 -14.26 22.99 -34.40
N PHE A 611 -13.05 22.65 -34.81
CA PHE A 611 -12.19 21.71 -34.05
C PHE A 611 -11.31 22.49 -33.08
N GLU A 612 -11.66 22.44 -31.79
CA GLU A 612 -11.03 23.20 -30.71
C GLU A 612 -9.73 22.51 -30.19
N GLY A 613 -9.55 21.22 -30.49
CA GLY A 613 -8.40 20.44 -30.02
C GLY A 613 -8.51 19.99 -28.56
N ARG A 614 -7.34 19.75 -27.95
CA ARG A 614 -7.24 19.33 -26.55
C ARG A 614 -7.40 20.53 -25.61
N PHE A 615 -7.93 20.28 -24.41
CA PHE A 615 -7.96 21.24 -23.29
C PHE A 615 -7.34 20.62 -22.03
N ARG A 616 -6.96 21.46 -21.06
CA ARG A 616 -6.46 21.02 -19.77
C ARG A 616 -7.62 20.75 -18.82
N GLU A 617 -7.44 19.82 -17.88
CA GLU A 617 -8.45 19.45 -16.88
C GLU A 617 -8.97 20.67 -16.11
N GLU A 618 -8.09 21.62 -15.76
CA GLU A 618 -8.43 22.87 -15.07
C GLU A 618 -9.40 23.78 -15.83
N HIS A 619 -9.46 23.65 -17.17
CA HIS A 619 -10.37 24.40 -18.03
C HIS A 619 -11.67 23.68 -18.35
N LYS A 620 -11.85 22.46 -17.85
CA LYS A 620 -13.01 21.61 -18.18
C LYS A 620 -14.34 22.29 -17.92
N ALA A 621 -14.51 22.94 -16.78
CA ALA A 621 -15.74 23.67 -16.46
C ALA A 621 -16.04 24.80 -17.47
N GLN A 622 -15.00 25.53 -17.90
CA GLN A 622 -15.12 26.60 -18.90
C GLN A 622 -15.53 26.04 -20.25
N VAL A 623 -14.97 24.89 -20.65
CA VAL A 623 -15.35 24.19 -21.89
C VAL A 623 -16.84 23.85 -21.86
N PHE A 624 -17.34 23.22 -20.80
CA PHE A 624 -18.75 22.87 -20.73
C PHE A 624 -19.66 24.11 -20.68
N THR A 625 -19.30 25.14 -19.94
CA THR A 625 -20.11 26.37 -19.85
C THR A 625 -20.05 27.26 -21.12
N SER A 626 -19.15 26.96 -22.07
CA SER A 626 -19.07 27.66 -23.36
C SER A 626 -20.05 27.15 -24.40
N MET A 627 -20.72 26.00 -24.17
CA MET A 627 -21.72 25.41 -25.06
C MET A 627 -23.13 25.51 -24.47
N ASP A 628 -24.15 25.39 -25.32
CA ASP A 628 -25.56 25.39 -24.93
C ASP A 628 -26.08 23.95 -24.73
N VAL A 629 -25.60 22.98 -25.51
CA VAL A 629 -26.00 21.57 -25.45
C VAL A 629 -24.78 20.69 -25.77
N LEU A 630 -24.58 19.63 -24.99
CA LEU A 630 -23.55 18.61 -25.29
C LEU A 630 -24.16 17.52 -26.17
N LEU A 631 -23.43 17.13 -27.22
CA LEU A 631 -23.75 15.96 -28.06
C LEU A 631 -22.89 14.76 -27.67
N VAL A 632 -23.51 13.61 -27.46
CA VAL A 632 -22.84 12.33 -27.14
C VAL A 632 -23.28 11.27 -28.17
N PRO A 633 -22.75 11.33 -29.38
CA PRO A 633 -23.23 10.52 -30.53
C PRO A 633 -22.57 9.13 -30.58
N SER A 634 -22.16 8.57 -29.44
CA SER A 634 -21.42 7.30 -29.37
C SER A 634 -22.17 6.17 -30.06
N ILE A 635 -21.51 5.51 -31.03
CA ILE A 635 -22.02 4.28 -31.65
C ILE A 635 -21.55 3.02 -30.92
N GLY A 636 -20.38 3.08 -30.28
CA GLY A 636 -19.95 2.08 -29.30
C GLY A 636 -20.69 2.22 -27.97
N LEU A 637 -20.70 1.15 -27.20
CA LEU A 637 -21.29 1.20 -25.84
C LEU A 637 -20.49 2.10 -24.93
N GLU A 638 -21.18 2.99 -24.24
CA GLU A 638 -20.61 3.77 -23.12
C GLU A 638 -20.84 3.01 -21.83
N SER A 639 -19.78 2.89 -21.03
CA SER A 639 -19.84 2.21 -19.73
C SER A 639 -20.43 3.07 -18.63
N PHE A 640 -20.32 4.40 -18.76
CA PHE A 640 -20.85 5.35 -17.79
C PHE A 640 -21.28 6.70 -18.42
N GLY A 641 -20.56 7.17 -19.43
CA GLY A 641 -20.83 8.49 -20.05
C GLY A 641 -20.37 9.65 -19.17
N LEU A 642 -19.11 9.63 -18.73
CA LEU A 642 -18.57 10.63 -17.79
C LEU A 642 -18.73 12.06 -18.31
N ALA A 643 -18.37 12.36 -19.56
CA ALA A 643 -18.47 13.69 -20.14
C ALA A 643 -19.91 14.24 -20.15
N ALA A 644 -20.90 13.37 -20.38
CA ALA A 644 -22.30 13.75 -20.30
C ALA A 644 -22.71 14.20 -18.88
N ARG A 645 -22.30 13.41 -17.88
CA ARG A 645 -22.59 13.75 -16.48
C ARG A 645 -21.82 14.97 -16.00
N GLU A 646 -20.59 15.19 -16.46
CA GLU A 646 -19.82 16.40 -16.21
C GLU A 646 -20.53 17.65 -16.80
N ALA A 647 -21.05 17.58 -18.01
CA ALA A 647 -21.86 18.64 -18.61
C ALA A 647 -23.12 18.93 -17.79
N MET A 648 -23.84 17.88 -17.38
CA MET A 648 -25.04 18.01 -16.54
C MET A 648 -24.72 18.68 -15.19
N THR A 649 -23.55 18.42 -14.61
CA THR A 649 -23.10 19.12 -13.38
C THR A 649 -22.91 20.62 -13.61
N CYS A 650 -22.55 21.02 -14.84
CA CYS A 650 -22.47 22.43 -15.26
C CYS A 650 -23.82 23.01 -15.72
N GLY A 651 -24.92 22.26 -15.57
CA GLY A 651 -26.26 22.68 -16.01
C GLY A 651 -26.47 22.63 -17.53
N ILE A 652 -25.59 21.92 -18.27
CA ILE A 652 -25.66 21.79 -19.73
C ILE A 652 -26.45 20.52 -20.06
N PRO A 653 -27.58 20.65 -20.80
CA PRO A 653 -28.35 19.51 -21.27
C PRO A 653 -27.61 18.68 -22.32
N VAL A 654 -28.02 17.42 -22.46
CA VAL A 654 -27.30 16.43 -23.26
C VAL A 654 -28.23 15.82 -24.31
N ILE A 655 -27.78 15.78 -25.58
CA ILE A 655 -28.40 14.94 -26.61
C ILE A 655 -27.49 13.73 -26.82
N ALA A 656 -27.98 12.53 -26.51
CA ALA A 656 -27.17 11.32 -26.49
C ALA A 656 -27.78 10.20 -27.35
N SER A 657 -26.90 9.32 -27.86
CA SER A 657 -27.36 8.08 -28.51
C SER A 657 -28.00 7.15 -27.46
N ALA A 658 -29.12 6.51 -27.82
CA ALA A 658 -29.85 5.59 -26.95
C ALA A 658 -29.11 4.24 -26.86
N GLY A 659 -28.16 4.11 -25.89
CA GLY A 659 -27.41 2.86 -25.74
C GLY A 659 -26.54 2.78 -24.51
N GLY A 660 -26.46 1.59 -23.90
CA GLY A 660 -25.65 1.33 -22.72
C GLY A 660 -26.00 2.23 -21.56
N ALA A 661 -25.01 2.65 -20.78
CA ALA A 661 -25.18 3.50 -19.62
C ALA A 661 -25.68 4.93 -19.95
N LEU A 662 -25.67 5.37 -21.21
CA LEU A 662 -26.23 6.64 -21.59
C LEU A 662 -27.75 6.68 -21.35
N SER A 663 -28.44 5.60 -21.69
CA SER A 663 -29.90 5.49 -21.49
C SER A 663 -30.35 5.48 -20.02
N GLU A 664 -29.40 5.36 -19.10
CA GLU A 664 -29.66 5.36 -17.62
C GLU A 664 -29.53 6.76 -17.01
N MET A 665 -29.11 7.78 -17.78
CA MET A 665 -28.73 9.08 -17.20
C MET A 665 -29.94 9.93 -16.81
N PHE A 666 -30.98 9.97 -17.63
CA PHE A 666 -32.17 10.80 -17.43
C PHE A 666 -33.37 10.22 -18.21
N ALA A 667 -34.58 10.65 -17.88
CA ALA A 667 -35.74 10.41 -18.71
C ALA A 667 -35.78 11.45 -19.84
N PRO A 668 -36.26 11.12 -21.07
CA PRO A 668 -36.41 12.09 -22.14
C PRO A 668 -37.12 13.37 -21.69
N GLY A 669 -36.52 14.54 -21.92
CA GLY A 669 -36.99 15.83 -21.47
C GLY A 669 -36.51 16.26 -20.07
N ASP A 670 -35.91 15.39 -19.27
CA ASP A 670 -35.36 15.70 -17.93
C ASP A 670 -33.83 15.86 -17.97
N GLY A 671 -33.35 16.86 -18.69
CA GLY A 671 -31.92 17.13 -18.85
C GLY A 671 -31.40 16.87 -20.26
N GLY A 672 -32.29 16.49 -21.19
CA GLY A 672 -31.91 16.28 -22.60
C GLY A 672 -32.82 15.33 -23.37
N GLU A 673 -32.31 14.79 -24.45
CA GLU A 673 -33.03 13.93 -25.39
C GLU A 673 -32.16 12.77 -25.84
N PHE A 674 -32.79 11.67 -26.30
CA PHE A 674 -32.09 10.54 -26.94
C PHE A 674 -32.45 10.39 -28.40
N PHE A 675 -31.49 9.89 -29.19
CA PHE A 675 -31.70 9.50 -30.56
C PHE A 675 -31.16 8.09 -30.84
N PRO A 676 -31.65 7.38 -31.87
CA PRO A 676 -31.19 6.05 -32.22
C PRO A 676 -29.68 6.04 -32.54
N VAL A 677 -28.96 4.99 -32.07
CA VAL A 677 -27.51 4.86 -32.27
C VAL A 677 -27.13 4.92 -33.74
N GLY A 678 -26.26 5.86 -34.13
CA GLY A 678 -25.75 6.03 -35.50
C GLY A 678 -26.69 6.76 -36.46
N ASP A 679 -27.87 7.20 -36.03
CA ASP A 679 -28.84 7.87 -36.85
C ASP A 679 -28.60 9.39 -36.89
N ALA A 680 -27.91 9.86 -37.92
CA ALA A 680 -27.59 11.27 -38.11
C ALA A 680 -28.84 12.11 -38.47
N ASP A 681 -29.83 11.52 -39.15
CA ASP A 681 -31.05 12.24 -39.54
C ASP A 681 -31.97 12.48 -38.35
N ALA A 682 -32.09 11.48 -37.45
CA ALA A 682 -32.81 11.63 -36.18
C ALA A 682 -32.14 12.71 -35.31
N LEU A 683 -30.80 12.66 -35.16
CA LEU A 683 -30.07 13.70 -34.47
C LEU A 683 -30.30 15.08 -35.10
N GLY A 684 -30.14 15.20 -36.44
CA GLY A 684 -30.35 16.44 -37.17
C GLY A 684 -31.76 17.02 -36.97
N SER A 685 -32.78 16.18 -36.86
CA SER A 685 -34.14 16.60 -36.54
C SER A 685 -34.27 17.20 -35.13
N ILE A 686 -33.57 16.63 -34.13
CA ILE A 686 -33.52 17.19 -32.81
C ILE A 686 -32.77 18.53 -32.81
N LEU A 687 -31.62 18.62 -33.53
CA LEU A 687 -30.85 19.87 -33.63
C LEU A 687 -31.67 20.99 -34.26
N ARG A 688 -32.39 20.73 -35.33
CA ARG A 688 -33.30 21.72 -35.98
C ARG A 688 -34.38 22.19 -35.02
N ARG A 689 -35.04 21.27 -34.30
CA ARG A 689 -36.04 21.63 -33.28
C ARG A 689 -35.45 22.51 -32.19
N VAL A 690 -34.25 22.23 -31.71
CA VAL A 690 -33.58 23.06 -30.69
C VAL A 690 -33.22 24.44 -31.21
N VAL A 691 -32.87 24.55 -32.51
CA VAL A 691 -32.62 25.86 -33.17
C VAL A 691 -33.91 26.65 -33.35
N GLU A 692 -35.00 25.98 -33.72
CA GLU A 692 -36.32 26.62 -33.89
C GLU A 692 -36.93 27.08 -32.56
N GLU A 693 -36.79 26.28 -31.50
CA GLU A 693 -37.35 26.48 -30.18
C GLU A 693 -36.23 26.52 -29.09
N PRO A 694 -35.39 27.56 -29.01
CA PRO A 694 -34.25 27.61 -28.10
C PRO A 694 -34.59 27.46 -26.61
N GLU A 695 -35.81 27.80 -26.20
CA GLU A 695 -36.36 27.68 -24.85
C GLU A 695 -36.42 26.21 -24.37
N ILE A 696 -36.35 25.25 -25.29
CA ILE A 696 -36.19 23.82 -24.93
C ILE A 696 -34.94 23.60 -24.09
N ILE A 697 -33.86 24.32 -24.40
CA ILE A 697 -32.58 24.22 -23.69
C ILE A 697 -32.75 24.62 -22.22
N ASP A 698 -33.43 25.73 -21.94
CA ASP A 698 -33.67 26.18 -20.57
C ASP A 698 -34.61 25.23 -19.83
N ARG A 699 -35.61 24.67 -20.53
CA ARG A 699 -36.53 23.66 -19.99
C ARG A 699 -35.77 22.38 -19.60
N TRP A 700 -34.90 21.86 -20.45
CA TRP A 700 -34.05 20.71 -20.15
C TRP A 700 -33.10 21.02 -19.01
N SER A 701 -32.39 22.14 -19.08
CA SER A 701 -31.41 22.53 -18.05
C SER A 701 -32.05 22.65 -16.64
N SER A 702 -33.25 23.20 -16.53
CA SER A 702 -33.96 23.35 -15.24
C SER A 702 -34.40 22.01 -14.63
N ARG A 703 -34.48 20.95 -15.44
CA ARG A 703 -34.88 19.61 -15.01
C ARG A 703 -33.72 18.66 -14.81
N ILE A 704 -32.47 19.11 -15.00
CA ILE A 704 -31.31 18.30 -14.73
C ILE A 704 -31.28 17.91 -13.26
N ARG A 705 -31.29 16.60 -13.00
CA ARG A 705 -30.97 16.07 -11.69
C ARG A 705 -29.44 16.05 -11.56
N PRO A 706 -28.88 16.78 -10.57
CA PRO A 706 -27.44 16.83 -10.43
C PRO A 706 -26.81 15.42 -10.31
N PRO A 707 -25.78 15.10 -11.11
CA PRO A 707 -25.05 13.86 -10.95
C PRO A 707 -24.46 13.72 -9.54
N LYS A 708 -24.21 12.47 -9.13
CA LYS A 708 -23.63 12.13 -7.84
C LYS A 708 -22.27 12.80 -7.67
N ARG A 709 -22.00 13.34 -6.48
CA ARG A 709 -20.72 13.94 -6.13
C ARG A 709 -19.70 12.87 -5.74
N ASN A 710 -18.39 13.17 -5.87
CA ASN A 710 -17.30 12.26 -5.53
C ASN A 710 -17.31 11.82 -4.05
N ASP A 711 -17.64 12.72 -3.12
CA ASP A 711 -17.71 12.43 -1.69
C ASP A 711 -18.83 11.42 -1.36
N VAL A 712 -20.01 11.60 -1.95
CA VAL A 712 -21.16 10.67 -1.79
C VAL A 712 -20.80 9.29 -2.38
N HIS A 713 -20.19 9.27 -3.57
CA HIS A 713 -19.75 8.02 -4.19
C HIS A 713 -18.70 7.29 -3.32
N ALA A 714 -17.71 8.01 -2.79
CA ALA A 714 -16.70 7.44 -1.92
C ALA A 714 -17.30 6.84 -0.64
N ALA A 715 -18.34 7.50 -0.07
CA ALA A 715 -19.06 6.98 1.10
C ALA A 715 -19.77 5.64 0.77
N GLU A 716 -20.44 5.55 -0.39
CA GLU A 716 -21.09 4.30 -0.84
C GLU A 716 -20.08 3.16 -1.07
N ILE A 717 -18.93 3.44 -1.69
CA ILE A 717 -17.85 2.46 -1.85
C ILE A 717 -17.28 2.04 -0.49
N ASN A 718 -17.14 2.97 0.45
CA ASN A 718 -16.70 2.65 1.81
C ASN A 718 -17.70 1.74 2.54
N ALA A 719 -19.01 1.92 2.34
CA ALA A 719 -20.02 1.02 2.89
C ALA A 719 -19.90 -0.42 2.33
N VAL A 720 -19.54 -0.58 1.05
CA VAL A 720 -19.23 -1.89 0.46
C VAL A 720 -18.01 -2.52 1.16
N TYR A 721 -16.97 -1.73 1.43
CA TYR A 721 -15.79 -2.22 2.15
C TYR A 721 -16.11 -2.66 3.58
N GLU A 722 -16.92 -1.89 4.30
CA GLU A 722 -17.35 -2.22 5.67
C GLU A 722 -18.16 -3.51 5.71
N SER A 723 -19.10 -3.68 4.79
CA SER A 723 -19.89 -4.89 4.66
C SER A 723 -18.99 -6.11 4.38
N LEU A 724 -18.03 -5.98 3.44
CA LEU A 724 -17.09 -7.05 3.11
C LEU A 724 -16.19 -7.43 4.29
N LEU A 725 -15.67 -6.46 5.03
CA LEU A 725 -14.78 -6.70 6.17
C LEU A 725 -15.55 -7.17 7.41
N GLY A 726 -16.79 -6.72 7.60
CA GLY A 726 -17.68 -7.15 8.69
C GLY A 726 -18.10 -8.62 8.57
N SER A 727 -18.45 -9.07 7.38
CA SER A 727 -18.85 -10.46 7.11
C SER A 727 -17.74 -11.50 7.30
N ARG A 728 -16.47 -11.09 7.38
CA ARG A 728 -15.33 -11.99 7.65
C ARG A 728 -14.92 -12.03 9.12
N ARG A 729 -15.49 -11.16 9.97
CA ARG A 729 -15.25 -11.15 11.42
C ARG A 729 -16.28 -11.98 12.19
N SER A 730 -17.44 -12.25 11.58
CA SER A 730 -18.46 -13.18 12.05
C SER A 730 -18.19 -14.59 11.52
#